data_8593e46f492a31f75519cd9ab4866be8
#
_entry.id   8593e46f492a31f75519cd9ab4866be8
#
_cell.length_a   1.000
_cell.length_b   1.000
_cell.length_c   1.000
_cell.angle_alpha   90.00
_cell.angle_beta   90.00
_cell.angle_gamma   90.00
#
_symmetry.space_group_name_H-M   'P 1'
#
loop_
_entity.id
_entity.type
_entity.pdbx_description
1 polymer ?
#
loop_
_entity_poly.entity_id
_entity_poly.type
_entity_poly.pdbx_seq_one_letter_code
_entity_poly.pdbx_strand_id
1 'polypeptide(L)'
;MELPKYYDPKEKEKEIQEFWEKNKIYKFDSESSKEIFSIDTPPPTISGKMHMGHAFGNSQQDFVARFKRMRGFNVLQPFGTDDNGLPTQILIQKLKKVKASKMDRKEFRKLCLDTINNELKPSYTADWKRLGISCDFDVNYSTIDKHCQKISQKSFIDLYNMGRSYRIEAPMMICPHCQTAIAQVEMEDAELKSQLCYIKVKVESGDELTFATTRPELLPACVGISVHPEDKRYKHLIGKKVKLPLIDRDVELTADSETDPEYGSGVVYYCTYGGVECVEWLTRHPNTKPIHIMGTEGVYNEKAGKYQRMSSNEARKEILIDLKKINALVKTEDITHTVNVHERCGTEIEYVATKQWFIKYLDLKKEMLKWGSELKWFPEHMKNRYDNWVKGLKWDWCISRQIYFGIPFPVWYCNDCNEVILAKEESLPVDPIEDKPPVNECPKCKSKNLVGEKDIINTWATSSLTPTIVKELFKDKPVYDYLTKNPMNLRPQGHDIISFWLFNTVVKSKLHFKLKPWNDCFINGWMLDPKGKKMSKSKGNVIEPQHVMEKYSADALRFWAASSKLGEDLPFKDKELISGQKTINKLWNASKFSILNLENYNHDEKINLESFDKWMLSKLNNLVKDCTKGFENYDFFKTKSGTENFFWNTFCNYYLEIIKKRIYEPKNENEKISAQYALYTSLLTIVKLFAPIMPHITEEIYQNYFKEFEKKDSIHISNWPEFSEKLIDESLEKEGDEIIQIISEVRKSKTLNQKPMKFEITLTLPNKFKDSKFLDDLKAVTNSKEIKFGNELNIEF
;
A
#
# COMPACT_ATOMS: atom_id res chain seq x y z
N MET A 1 34.61 8.09 -26.31
CA MET A 1 34.22 6.83 -25.61
C MET A 1 32.97 6.25 -26.30
N GLU A 2 32.99 5.02 -26.78
CA GLU A 2 31.86 4.46 -27.54
C GLU A 2 31.02 3.56 -26.64
N LEU A 3 29.72 3.88 -26.50
CA LEU A 3 28.78 3.01 -25.77
C LEU A 3 28.59 1.68 -26.50
N PRO A 4 28.37 0.56 -25.77
CA PRO A 4 28.04 -0.74 -26.36
C PRO A 4 26.89 -0.67 -27.37
N LYS A 5 26.90 -1.57 -28.34
CA LYS A 5 25.88 -1.59 -29.42
C LYS A 5 24.45 -1.71 -28.84
N TYR A 6 24.31 -2.53 -27.80
CA TYR A 6 23.03 -2.79 -27.14
C TYR A 6 23.16 -2.61 -25.63
N TYR A 7 22.09 -2.21 -24.98
CA TYR A 7 21.93 -2.23 -23.53
C TYR A 7 21.27 -3.56 -23.14
N ASP A 8 21.96 -4.34 -22.30
CA ASP A 8 21.41 -5.56 -21.71
C ASP A 8 20.94 -5.27 -20.28
N PRO A 9 19.63 -5.15 -20.03
CA PRO A 9 19.12 -4.86 -18.69
C PRO A 9 19.47 -5.96 -17.68
N LYS A 10 19.56 -7.22 -18.09
CA LYS A 10 19.77 -8.35 -17.17
C LYS A 10 21.13 -8.31 -16.48
N GLU A 11 22.13 -7.89 -17.22
CA GLU A 11 23.49 -7.75 -16.73
C GLU A 11 23.67 -6.38 -16.05
N LYS A 12 23.29 -5.31 -16.74
CA LYS A 12 23.56 -3.94 -16.31
C LYS A 12 22.77 -3.52 -15.07
N GLU A 13 21.49 -3.92 -14.91
CA GLU A 13 20.72 -3.62 -13.71
C GLU A 13 21.40 -4.19 -12.46
N LYS A 14 21.98 -5.39 -12.54
CA LYS A 14 22.71 -6.01 -11.44
C LYS A 14 24.01 -5.26 -11.10
N GLU A 15 24.84 -4.96 -12.12
CA GLU A 15 26.08 -4.20 -11.94
C GLU A 15 25.83 -2.84 -11.29
N ILE A 16 24.77 -2.15 -11.72
CA ILE A 16 24.38 -0.84 -11.19
C ILE A 16 23.91 -0.95 -9.74
N GLN A 17 23.13 -1.97 -9.38
CA GLN A 17 22.70 -2.21 -8.01
C GLN A 17 23.89 -2.47 -7.09
N GLU A 18 24.86 -3.29 -7.53
CA GLU A 18 26.11 -3.54 -6.80
C GLU A 18 26.95 -2.24 -6.65
N PHE A 19 26.97 -1.41 -7.69
CA PHE A 19 27.60 -0.08 -7.65
C PHE A 19 26.96 0.83 -6.60
N TRP A 20 25.61 0.93 -6.56
CA TRP A 20 24.91 1.75 -5.57
C TRP A 20 25.16 1.28 -4.15
N GLU A 21 25.15 -0.02 -3.91
CA GLU A 21 25.38 -0.63 -2.60
C GLU A 21 26.84 -0.39 -2.13
N LYS A 22 27.80 -0.67 -2.98
CA LYS A 22 29.23 -0.50 -2.69
C LYS A 22 29.58 0.96 -2.35
N ASN A 23 29.00 1.91 -3.08
CA ASN A 23 29.28 3.34 -2.91
C ASN A 23 28.29 4.03 -1.96
N LYS A 24 27.36 3.28 -1.34
CA LYS A 24 26.39 3.78 -0.36
C LYS A 24 25.61 5.01 -0.86
N ILE A 25 25.20 5.01 -2.13
CA ILE A 25 24.59 6.15 -2.82
C ILE A 25 23.33 6.66 -2.10
N TYR A 26 22.59 5.77 -1.42
CA TYR A 26 21.32 6.08 -0.76
C TYR A 26 21.41 6.18 0.76
N LYS A 27 22.63 6.20 1.31
CA LYS A 27 22.85 6.28 2.76
C LYS A 27 22.26 7.58 3.32
N PHE A 28 21.50 7.46 4.39
CA PHE A 28 21.07 8.59 5.20
C PHE A 28 22.22 9.04 6.11
N ASP A 29 22.56 10.32 6.08
CA ASP A 29 23.60 10.88 6.91
C ASP A 29 23.00 11.56 8.15
N SER A 30 23.09 10.90 9.31
CA SER A 30 22.55 11.40 10.58
C SER A 30 23.26 12.64 11.13
N GLU A 31 24.44 12.99 10.59
CA GLU A 31 25.25 14.15 10.98
C GLU A 31 25.10 15.33 10.01
N SER A 32 24.40 15.14 8.90
CA SER A 32 24.26 16.15 7.86
C SER A 32 23.39 17.32 8.28
N SER A 33 23.77 18.52 7.90
CA SER A 33 22.97 19.75 8.05
C SER A 33 21.95 19.97 6.93
N LYS A 34 21.88 19.09 5.92
CA LYS A 34 20.90 19.18 4.84
C LYS A 34 19.49 18.99 5.37
N GLU A 35 18.53 19.65 4.72
CA GLU A 35 17.11 19.45 5.02
C GLU A 35 16.73 17.98 4.86
N ILE A 36 15.99 17.44 5.85
CA ILE A 36 15.59 16.04 5.88
C ILE A 36 14.27 15.87 5.17
N PHE A 37 14.20 14.85 4.31
CA PHE A 37 12.93 14.35 3.79
C PHE A 37 12.74 12.90 4.23
N SER A 38 11.79 12.66 5.12
CA SER A 38 11.56 11.36 5.75
C SER A 38 10.31 10.66 5.20
N ILE A 39 10.45 9.38 4.89
CA ILE A 39 9.38 8.55 4.33
C ILE A 39 9.09 7.40 5.29
N ASP A 40 7.83 7.32 5.76
CA ASP A 40 7.35 6.21 6.58
C ASP A 40 6.75 5.13 5.69
N THR A 41 7.62 4.29 5.14
CA THR A 41 7.23 3.18 4.27
C THR A 41 6.47 2.11 5.05
N PRO A 42 5.31 1.60 4.54
CA PRO A 42 4.68 0.42 5.11
C PRO A 42 5.66 -0.77 5.18
N PRO A 43 5.99 -1.28 6.38
CA PRO A 43 6.79 -2.48 6.42
C PRO A 43 5.99 -3.63 5.80
N PRO A 44 6.49 -4.23 4.71
CA PRO A 44 5.78 -5.34 4.07
C PRO A 44 5.74 -6.55 5.00
N THR A 45 4.59 -7.21 5.03
CA THR A 45 4.47 -8.51 5.71
C THR A 45 5.23 -9.56 4.90
N ILE A 46 6.23 -10.20 5.48
CA ILE A 46 6.98 -11.29 4.84
C ILE A 46 6.14 -12.57 4.83
N SER A 47 4.94 -12.51 4.29
CA SER A 47 4.06 -13.67 4.09
C SER A 47 4.25 -14.36 2.75
N GLY A 48 5.38 -14.11 2.08
CA GLY A 48 5.74 -14.66 0.79
C GLY A 48 6.71 -13.75 0.02
N LYS A 49 6.84 -13.97 -1.28
CA LYS A 49 7.61 -13.10 -2.18
C LYS A 49 6.92 -11.75 -2.38
N MET A 50 7.67 -10.75 -2.83
CA MET A 50 7.10 -9.49 -3.29
C MET A 50 6.02 -9.75 -4.34
N HIS A 51 4.86 -9.12 -4.22
CA HIS A 51 3.79 -9.18 -5.21
C HIS A 51 3.69 -7.87 -6.01
N MET A 52 2.95 -7.88 -7.13
CA MET A 52 2.84 -6.73 -8.03
C MET A 52 2.35 -5.46 -7.34
N GLY A 53 1.44 -5.57 -6.36
CA GLY A 53 1.00 -4.39 -5.58
C GLY A 53 2.14 -3.73 -4.80
N HIS A 54 3.06 -4.52 -4.22
CA HIS A 54 4.28 -3.99 -3.59
C HIS A 54 5.20 -3.36 -4.64
N ALA A 55 5.45 -4.03 -5.78
CA ALA A 55 6.29 -3.47 -6.83
C ALA A 55 5.74 -2.14 -7.36
N PHE A 56 4.42 -2.04 -7.54
CA PHE A 56 3.72 -0.83 -7.96
C PHE A 56 3.86 0.30 -6.94
N GLY A 57 3.42 0.08 -5.69
CA GLY A 57 3.43 1.12 -4.66
C GLY A 57 4.84 1.55 -4.25
N ASN A 58 5.77 0.59 -4.13
CA ASN A 58 7.16 0.89 -3.76
C ASN A 58 7.90 1.64 -4.87
N SER A 59 7.61 1.37 -6.15
CA SER A 59 8.15 2.18 -7.24
C SER A 59 7.67 3.63 -7.17
N GLN A 60 6.38 3.85 -6.93
CA GLN A 60 5.83 5.20 -6.85
C GLN A 60 6.40 6.02 -5.68
N GLN A 61 6.58 5.41 -4.51
CA GLN A 61 7.25 6.09 -3.39
C GLN A 61 8.73 6.37 -3.67
N ASP A 62 9.43 5.46 -4.36
CA ASP A 62 10.83 5.61 -4.71
C ASP A 62 11.06 6.71 -5.75
N PHE A 63 10.08 6.98 -6.62
CA PHE A 63 10.13 8.15 -7.51
C PHE A 63 10.28 9.44 -6.69
N VAL A 64 9.54 9.58 -5.60
CA VAL A 64 9.62 10.72 -4.70
C VAL A 64 10.98 10.78 -4.00
N ALA A 65 11.45 9.65 -3.46
CA ALA A 65 12.73 9.57 -2.76
C ALA A 65 13.90 10.02 -3.66
N ARG A 66 13.94 9.53 -4.90
CA ARG A 66 14.97 9.89 -5.88
C ARG A 66 14.88 11.36 -6.29
N PHE A 67 13.68 11.85 -6.59
CA PHE A 67 13.45 13.26 -6.89
C PHE A 67 13.92 14.16 -5.74
N LYS A 68 13.52 13.88 -4.49
CA LYS A 68 13.92 14.66 -3.31
C LYS A 68 15.43 14.63 -3.09
N ARG A 69 16.09 13.48 -3.31
CA ARG A 69 17.55 13.36 -3.21
C ARG A 69 18.24 14.23 -4.27
N MET A 70 17.75 14.23 -5.50
CA MET A 70 18.25 15.11 -6.58
C MET A 70 17.94 16.60 -6.31
N ARG A 71 16.93 16.92 -5.49
CA ARG A 71 16.66 18.26 -4.98
C ARG A 71 17.54 18.68 -3.81
N GLY A 72 18.48 17.83 -3.40
CA GLY A 72 19.46 18.12 -2.37
C GLY A 72 19.07 17.73 -0.94
N PHE A 73 17.89 17.12 -0.73
CA PHE A 73 17.47 16.64 0.58
C PHE A 73 18.30 15.44 1.06
N ASN A 74 18.50 15.36 2.37
CA ASN A 74 18.95 14.16 3.05
C ASN A 74 17.75 13.22 3.26
N VAL A 75 17.62 12.20 2.44
CA VAL A 75 16.41 11.35 2.41
C VAL A 75 16.52 10.22 3.40
N LEU A 76 15.65 10.21 4.42
CA LEU A 76 15.49 9.11 5.37
C LEU A 76 14.38 8.18 4.88
N GLN A 77 14.76 7.07 4.28
CA GLN A 77 13.88 6.00 3.84
C GLN A 77 14.40 4.66 4.37
N PRO A 78 14.00 4.23 5.57
CA PRO A 78 14.45 2.98 6.16
C PRO A 78 13.79 1.77 5.48
N PHE A 79 14.43 0.61 5.59
CA PHE A 79 13.87 -0.67 5.21
C PHE A 79 13.27 -1.38 6.42
N GLY A 80 11.96 -1.51 6.48
CA GLY A 80 11.26 -2.23 7.55
C GLY A 80 10.57 -3.48 7.04
N THR A 81 10.37 -4.48 7.91
CA THR A 81 9.56 -5.67 7.63
C THR A 81 8.57 -5.93 8.74
N ASP A 82 7.32 -6.30 8.38
CA ASP A 82 6.28 -6.68 9.34
C ASP A 82 6.22 -8.21 9.48
N ASP A 83 7.10 -8.73 10.32
CA ASP A 83 7.35 -10.16 10.52
C ASP A 83 6.59 -10.72 11.71
N ASN A 84 5.73 -9.92 12.33
CA ASN A 84 5.05 -10.20 13.58
C ASN A 84 3.65 -10.78 13.34
N GLY A 85 3.21 -11.66 14.24
CA GLY A 85 1.82 -12.06 14.40
C GLY A 85 1.31 -13.16 13.49
N LEU A 86 -0.03 -13.18 13.34
CA LEU A 86 -0.77 -14.27 12.70
C LEU A 86 -0.38 -14.57 11.25
N PRO A 87 -0.17 -13.59 10.36
CA PRO A 87 0.19 -13.88 8.97
C PRO A 87 1.48 -14.68 8.85
N THR A 88 2.48 -14.31 9.63
CA THR A 88 3.78 -15.00 9.67
C THR A 88 3.66 -16.38 10.28
N GLN A 89 2.90 -16.53 11.38
CA GLN A 89 2.61 -17.85 11.97
C GLN A 89 1.97 -18.79 10.95
N ILE A 90 0.93 -18.35 10.22
CA ILE A 90 0.24 -19.15 9.20
C ILE A 90 1.21 -19.56 8.08
N LEU A 91 2.01 -18.61 7.59
CA LEU A 91 3.00 -18.90 6.55
C LEU A 91 3.97 -19.98 6.97
N ILE A 92 4.57 -19.84 8.16
CA ILE A 92 5.59 -20.79 8.66
C ILE A 92 4.98 -22.16 8.94
N GLN A 93 3.78 -22.22 9.52
CA GLN A 93 3.05 -23.48 9.68
C GLN A 93 2.88 -24.20 8.32
N LYS A 94 2.56 -23.45 7.26
CA LYS A 94 2.40 -23.99 5.91
C LYS A 94 3.73 -24.42 5.30
N LEU A 95 4.77 -23.59 5.38
CA LEU A 95 6.09 -23.87 4.80
C LEU A 95 6.77 -25.07 5.48
N LYS A 96 6.72 -25.12 6.80
CA LYS A 96 7.39 -26.18 7.59
C LYS A 96 6.48 -27.37 7.88
N LYS A 97 5.20 -27.33 7.43
CA LYS A 97 4.17 -28.38 7.64
C LYS A 97 3.98 -28.74 9.11
N VAL A 98 3.97 -27.75 9.99
CA VAL A 98 3.78 -27.89 11.45
C VAL A 98 2.50 -27.19 11.89
N LYS A 99 2.02 -27.54 13.10
CA LYS A 99 0.94 -26.80 13.79
C LYS A 99 1.50 -26.22 15.08
N ALA A 100 1.39 -24.90 15.28
CA ALA A 100 1.85 -24.22 16.49
C ALA A 100 1.28 -24.84 17.79
N SER A 101 -0.01 -25.19 17.79
CA SER A 101 -0.69 -25.82 18.94
C SER A 101 -0.18 -27.21 19.32
N LYS A 102 0.65 -27.85 18.49
CA LYS A 102 1.25 -29.19 18.73
C LYS A 102 2.74 -29.13 19.05
N MET A 103 3.30 -27.94 19.17
CA MET A 103 4.71 -27.72 19.49
C MET A 103 4.84 -26.96 20.81
N ASP A 104 5.99 -27.10 21.46
CA ASP A 104 6.37 -26.19 22.53
C ASP A 104 6.45 -24.75 21.99
N ARG A 105 5.96 -23.77 22.76
CA ARG A 105 5.87 -22.37 22.33
C ARG A 105 7.24 -21.79 22.02
N LYS A 106 8.25 -22.08 22.81
CA LYS A 106 9.62 -21.58 22.63
C LYS A 106 10.27 -22.18 21.38
N GLU A 107 10.09 -23.48 21.17
CA GLU A 107 10.57 -24.16 19.96
C GLU A 107 9.91 -23.57 18.70
N PHE A 108 8.59 -23.37 18.73
CA PHE A 108 7.87 -22.78 17.61
C PHE A 108 8.32 -21.33 17.33
N ARG A 109 8.49 -20.51 18.36
CA ARG A 109 9.03 -19.14 18.22
C ARG A 109 10.41 -19.12 17.62
N LYS A 110 11.30 -20.01 18.06
CA LYS A 110 12.64 -20.17 17.48
C LYS A 110 12.56 -20.55 16.01
N LEU A 111 11.75 -21.55 15.65
CA LEU A 111 11.54 -21.96 14.25
C LEU A 111 11.07 -20.77 13.39
N CYS A 112 10.17 -19.94 13.91
CA CYS A 112 9.70 -18.73 13.21
C CYS A 112 10.83 -17.75 12.99
N LEU A 113 11.59 -17.39 14.02
CA LEU A 113 12.71 -16.44 13.92
C LEU A 113 13.81 -16.95 12.97
N ASP A 114 14.16 -18.22 13.05
CA ASP A 114 15.17 -18.82 12.17
C ASP A 114 14.70 -18.78 10.70
N THR A 115 13.44 -19.11 10.44
CA THR A 115 12.87 -19.08 9.08
C THR A 115 12.81 -17.65 8.53
N ILE A 116 12.38 -16.67 9.33
CA ILE A 116 12.34 -15.25 8.94
C ILE A 116 13.74 -14.76 8.56
N ASN A 117 14.71 -14.95 9.46
CA ASN A 117 16.04 -14.37 9.32
C ASN A 117 16.87 -15.03 8.22
N ASN A 118 16.76 -16.35 8.05
CA ASN A 118 17.64 -17.10 7.15
C ASN A 118 17.03 -17.37 5.77
N GLU A 119 15.69 -17.33 5.62
CA GLU A 119 15.03 -17.69 4.36
C GLU A 119 14.19 -16.55 3.78
N LEU A 120 13.30 -15.96 4.58
CA LEU A 120 12.30 -15.02 4.06
C LEU A 120 12.83 -13.61 3.86
N LYS A 121 13.46 -13.04 4.89
CA LYS A 121 13.98 -11.65 4.85
C LYS A 121 15.05 -11.45 3.78
N PRO A 122 16.05 -12.34 3.62
CA PRO A 122 17.03 -12.20 2.54
C PRO A 122 16.41 -12.21 1.15
N SER A 123 15.49 -13.14 0.88
CA SER A 123 14.78 -13.23 -0.41
C SER A 123 13.97 -11.96 -0.71
N TYR A 124 13.26 -11.44 0.29
CA TYR A 124 12.44 -10.26 0.13
C TYR A 124 13.30 -8.98 -0.10
N THR A 125 14.41 -8.86 0.63
CA THR A 125 15.38 -7.78 0.45
C THR A 125 15.99 -7.79 -0.95
N ALA A 126 16.30 -8.98 -1.48
CA ALA A 126 16.81 -9.13 -2.84
C ALA A 126 15.80 -8.65 -3.91
N ASP A 127 14.50 -8.92 -3.71
CA ASP A 127 13.46 -8.41 -4.61
C ASP A 127 13.38 -6.87 -4.61
N TRP A 128 13.54 -6.24 -3.45
CA TRP A 128 13.55 -4.76 -3.34
C TRP A 128 14.76 -4.14 -4.02
N LYS A 129 15.95 -4.73 -3.80
CA LYS A 129 17.18 -4.30 -4.48
C LYS A 129 17.06 -4.48 -5.99
N ARG A 130 16.52 -5.63 -6.45
CA ARG A 130 16.32 -5.91 -7.87
C ARG A 130 15.35 -4.92 -8.55
N LEU A 131 14.31 -4.47 -7.83
CA LEU A 131 13.41 -3.42 -8.33
C LEU A 131 14.06 -2.04 -8.36
N GLY A 132 15.24 -1.89 -7.78
CA GLY A 132 15.98 -0.63 -7.71
C GLY A 132 15.39 0.36 -6.72
N ILE A 133 14.87 -0.11 -5.56
CA ILE A 133 14.38 0.79 -4.52
C ILE A 133 15.55 1.42 -3.77
N SER A 134 15.52 2.76 -3.63
CA SER A 134 16.62 3.57 -3.09
C SER A 134 16.53 3.81 -1.58
N CYS A 135 16.03 2.85 -0.81
CA CYS A 135 16.07 2.95 0.64
C CYS A 135 17.48 2.68 1.20
N ASP A 136 17.73 3.19 2.41
CA ASP A 136 18.93 2.87 3.14
C ASP A 136 18.73 1.52 3.85
N PHE A 137 19.32 0.46 3.29
CA PHE A 137 19.21 -0.90 3.83
C PHE A 137 20.02 -1.10 5.12
N ASP A 138 20.95 -0.18 5.46
CA ASP A 138 21.68 -0.19 6.74
C ASP A 138 20.79 0.33 7.89
N VAL A 139 19.80 1.19 7.57
CA VAL A 139 18.75 1.64 8.50
C VAL A 139 17.55 0.71 8.35
N ASN A 140 17.53 -0.36 9.14
CA ASN A 140 16.47 -1.37 9.01
C ASN A 140 15.91 -1.82 10.36
N TYR A 141 14.70 -2.38 10.33
CA TYR A 141 14.04 -2.98 11.49
C TYR A 141 13.14 -4.15 11.06
N SER A 142 12.87 -5.03 12.01
CA SER A 142 11.83 -6.05 11.91
C SER A 142 10.86 -5.86 13.06
N THR A 143 9.55 -5.85 12.80
CA THR A 143 8.54 -5.61 13.86
C THR A 143 8.60 -6.64 15.00
N ILE A 144 9.32 -7.74 14.83
CA ILE A 144 9.53 -8.78 15.85
C ILE A 144 10.91 -8.69 16.55
N ASP A 145 11.81 -7.78 16.16
CA ASP A 145 13.07 -7.63 16.83
C ASP A 145 12.95 -7.02 18.25
N LYS A 146 13.99 -7.12 19.06
CA LYS A 146 13.97 -6.62 20.44
C LYS A 146 13.69 -5.12 20.54
N HIS A 147 14.15 -4.34 19.56
CA HIS A 147 13.93 -2.91 19.50
C HIS A 147 12.43 -2.60 19.35
N CYS A 148 11.77 -3.23 18.36
CA CYS A 148 10.35 -3.06 18.11
C CYS A 148 9.48 -3.65 19.23
N GLN A 149 9.87 -4.79 19.81
CA GLN A 149 9.17 -5.37 20.96
C GLN A 149 9.15 -4.40 22.15
N LYS A 150 10.30 -3.81 22.50
CA LYS A 150 10.43 -2.82 23.58
C LYS A 150 9.50 -1.63 23.35
N ILE A 151 9.50 -1.06 22.15
CA ILE A 151 8.66 0.10 21.79
C ILE A 151 7.18 -0.26 21.85
N SER A 152 6.80 -1.42 21.36
CA SER A 152 5.41 -1.90 21.36
C SER A 152 4.89 -2.13 22.77
N GLN A 153 5.68 -2.79 23.62
CA GLN A 153 5.33 -3.04 25.02
C GLN A 153 5.29 -1.74 25.82
N LYS A 154 6.23 -0.81 25.61
CA LYS A 154 6.17 0.51 26.23
C LYS A 154 4.92 1.27 25.81
N SER A 155 4.57 1.27 24.52
CA SER A 155 3.33 1.91 24.04
C SER A 155 2.09 1.35 24.74
N PHE A 156 2.03 0.04 24.98
CA PHE A 156 0.93 -0.58 25.72
C PHE A 156 0.88 -0.09 27.17
N ILE A 157 2.02 -0.07 27.88
CA ILE A 157 2.11 0.38 29.28
C ILE A 157 1.68 1.85 29.38
N ASP A 158 2.16 2.71 28.48
CA ASP A 158 1.81 4.13 28.44
C ASP A 158 0.29 4.32 28.23
N LEU A 159 -0.31 3.59 27.28
CA LEU A 159 -1.77 3.63 27.05
C LEU A 159 -2.57 3.12 28.25
N TYR A 160 -2.08 2.10 28.95
CA TYR A 160 -2.71 1.60 30.17
C TYR A 160 -2.68 2.67 31.26
N ASN A 161 -1.53 3.29 31.50
CA ASN A 161 -1.37 4.34 32.51
C ASN A 161 -2.20 5.61 32.17
N MET A 162 -2.47 5.87 30.89
CA MET A 162 -3.39 6.92 30.45
C MET A 162 -4.87 6.55 30.58
N GLY A 163 -5.20 5.31 31.03
CA GLY A 163 -6.57 4.80 31.05
C GLY A 163 -7.16 4.52 29.67
N ARG A 164 -6.28 4.35 28.65
CA ARG A 164 -6.67 4.06 27.26
C ARG A 164 -6.61 2.59 26.91
N SER A 165 -5.88 1.78 27.67
CA SER A 165 -5.93 0.32 27.53
C SER A 165 -6.66 -0.30 28.72
N TYR A 166 -7.56 -1.24 28.45
CA TYR A 166 -8.34 -1.93 29.47
C TYR A 166 -8.59 -3.37 29.06
N ARG A 167 -8.89 -4.24 30.03
CA ARG A 167 -9.26 -5.63 29.81
C ARG A 167 -10.67 -5.90 30.30
N ILE A 168 -11.50 -6.47 29.46
CA ILE A 168 -12.88 -6.81 29.79
C ILE A 168 -13.29 -8.13 29.14
N GLU A 169 -14.21 -8.86 29.78
CA GLU A 169 -14.93 -9.93 29.14
C GLU A 169 -16.14 -9.37 28.39
N ALA A 170 -16.13 -9.57 27.08
CA ALA A 170 -17.16 -9.07 26.18
C ALA A 170 -17.44 -10.06 25.05
N PRO A 171 -18.59 -9.94 24.36
CA PRO A 171 -18.80 -10.64 23.10
C PRO A 171 -17.76 -10.19 22.09
N MET A 172 -16.95 -11.15 21.62
CA MET A 172 -15.88 -10.88 20.68
C MET A 172 -16.06 -11.68 19.40
N MET A 173 -15.66 -11.06 18.30
CA MET A 173 -15.52 -11.71 17.02
C MET A 173 -14.34 -12.68 17.07
N ILE A 174 -14.60 -13.94 16.79
CA ILE A 174 -13.60 -15.02 16.79
C ILE A 174 -13.59 -15.68 15.42
N CYS A 175 -12.39 -15.94 14.91
CA CYS A 175 -12.24 -16.84 13.78
C CYS A 175 -12.05 -18.28 14.31
N PRO A 176 -13.00 -19.20 14.09
CA PRO A 176 -12.89 -20.57 14.61
C PRO A 176 -11.79 -21.39 13.94
N HIS A 177 -11.41 -21.04 12.71
CA HIS A 177 -10.29 -21.69 12.01
C HIS A 177 -8.94 -21.24 12.57
N CYS A 178 -8.75 -19.93 12.78
CA CYS A 178 -7.51 -19.37 13.34
C CYS A 178 -7.46 -19.45 14.87
N GLN A 179 -8.58 -19.74 15.51
CA GLN A 179 -8.75 -19.89 16.97
C GLN A 179 -8.32 -18.65 17.77
N THR A 180 -8.60 -17.46 17.23
CA THR A 180 -8.22 -16.18 17.83
C THR A 180 -9.28 -15.12 17.65
N ALA A 181 -9.32 -14.15 18.59
CA ALA A 181 -10.09 -12.94 18.44
C ALA A 181 -9.61 -12.12 17.22
N ILE A 182 -10.55 -11.46 16.56
CA ILE A 182 -10.28 -10.54 15.46
C ILE A 182 -10.90 -9.16 15.76
N ALA A 183 -10.39 -8.13 15.13
CA ALA A 183 -10.94 -6.78 15.23
C ALA A 183 -11.89 -6.51 14.06
N GLN A 184 -12.77 -5.51 14.19
CA GLN A 184 -13.74 -5.11 13.15
C GLN A 184 -13.09 -4.93 11.79
N VAL A 185 -11.87 -4.45 11.76
CA VAL A 185 -11.10 -4.16 10.56
C VAL A 185 -10.54 -5.41 9.85
N GLU A 186 -10.51 -6.55 10.53
CA GLU A 186 -10.06 -7.85 9.98
C GLU A 186 -11.23 -8.68 9.39
N MET A 187 -12.42 -8.07 9.27
CA MET A 187 -13.59 -8.68 8.65
C MET A 187 -13.75 -8.24 7.19
N GLU A 188 -14.20 -9.15 6.36
CA GLU A 188 -14.66 -8.89 4.99
C GLU A 188 -16.08 -9.45 4.82
N ASP A 189 -16.86 -8.82 3.96
CA ASP A 189 -18.15 -9.33 3.54
C ASP A 189 -17.98 -10.37 2.43
N ALA A 190 -18.63 -11.51 2.57
CA ALA A 190 -18.67 -12.57 1.56
C ALA A 190 -20.11 -12.99 1.26
N GLU A 191 -20.47 -13.15 -0.01
CA GLU A 191 -21.71 -13.76 -0.41
C GLU A 191 -21.60 -15.29 -0.30
N LEU A 192 -22.39 -15.89 0.59
CA LEU A 192 -22.44 -17.34 0.78
C LEU A 192 -23.83 -17.89 0.51
N LYS A 193 -23.86 -19.09 -0.06
CA LYS A 193 -25.07 -19.89 -0.19
C LYS A 193 -25.40 -20.51 1.15
N SER A 194 -26.63 -20.35 1.59
CA SER A 194 -27.12 -20.84 2.88
C SER A 194 -28.57 -21.29 2.74
N GLN A 195 -29.16 -21.80 3.81
CA GLN A 195 -30.56 -22.17 3.90
C GLN A 195 -31.27 -21.38 4.99
N LEU A 196 -32.38 -20.76 4.63
CA LEU A 196 -33.30 -20.20 5.60
C LEU A 196 -34.22 -21.31 6.09
N CYS A 197 -34.12 -21.63 7.37
CA CYS A 197 -34.84 -22.75 8.02
C CYS A 197 -36.02 -22.20 8.80
N TYR A 198 -37.20 -22.70 8.56
CA TYR A 198 -38.45 -22.36 9.27
C TYR A 198 -38.70 -23.41 10.35
N ILE A 199 -38.63 -23.00 11.62
CA ILE A 199 -38.68 -23.86 12.77
C ILE A 199 -39.93 -23.55 13.59
N LYS A 200 -40.73 -24.59 13.82
CA LYS A 200 -41.97 -24.52 14.60
C LYS A 200 -41.69 -24.70 16.07
N VAL A 201 -42.33 -23.87 16.91
CA VAL A 201 -42.23 -23.90 18.37
C VAL A 201 -43.63 -23.80 18.97
N LYS A 202 -43.77 -24.32 20.22
CA LYS A 202 -45.05 -24.31 20.93
C LYS A 202 -45.06 -23.28 22.04
N VAL A 203 -46.11 -22.50 22.13
CA VAL A 203 -46.38 -21.57 23.23
C VAL A 203 -47.12 -22.30 24.36
N GLU A 204 -46.91 -21.90 25.59
CA GLU A 204 -47.60 -22.49 26.77
C GLU A 204 -49.13 -22.43 26.66
N SER A 205 -49.72 -21.54 25.89
CA SER A 205 -51.13 -21.42 25.59
C SER A 205 -51.66 -22.48 24.60
N GLY A 206 -50.80 -23.31 24.03
CA GLY A 206 -51.12 -24.26 23.01
C GLY A 206 -50.97 -23.78 21.58
N ASP A 207 -50.75 -22.49 21.39
CA ASP A 207 -50.48 -21.88 20.06
C ASP A 207 -49.17 -22.36 19.49
N GLU A 208 -49.04 -22.35 18.16
CA GLU A 208 -47.80 -22.64 17.45
C GLU A 208 -47.23 -21.36 16.79
N LEU A 209 -45.96 -21.14 16.97
CA LEU A 209 -45.22 -20.08 16.27
C LEU A 209 -44.16 -20.71 15.34
N THR A 210 -43.80 -19.99 14.30
CA THR A 210 -42.73 -20.40 13.41
C THR A 210 -41.75 -19.23 13.29
N PHE A 211 -40.47 -19.46 13.57
CA PHE A 211 -39.42 -18.47 13.25
C PHE A 211 -38.55 -18.96 12.10
N ALA A 212 -37.93 -18.00 11.39
CA ALA A 212 -37.03 -18.28 10.29
C ALA A 212 -35.58 -17.93 10.72
N THR A 213 -34.62 -18.80 10.40
CA THR A 213 -33.21 -18.59 10.73
C THR A 213 -32.27 -19.19 9.70
N THR A 214 -31.15 -18.53 9.47
CA THR A 214 -30.01 -19.08 8.71
C THR A 214 -29.02 -19.83 9.62
N ARG A 215 -29.20 -19.76 10.96
CA ARG A 215 -28.31 -20.33 11.95
C ARG A 215 -29.03 -21.27 12.95
N PRO A 216 -29.63 -22.38 12.46
CA PRO A 216 -30.35 -23.33 13.32
C PRO A 216 -29.43 -24.00 14.36
N GLU A 217 -28.13 -24.07 14.11
CA GLU A 217 -27.14 -24.64 15.02
C GLU A 217 -27.00 -23.89 16.34
N LEU A 218 -27.42 -22.63 16.39
CA LEU A 218 -27.40 -21.83 17.62
C LEU A 218 -28.65 -22.01 18.48
N LEU A 219 -29.54 -22.91 18.13
CA LEU A 219 -30.73 -23.23 18.96
C LEU A 219 -30.41 -23.52 20.43
N PRO A 220 -29.32 -24.23 20.77
CA PRO A 220 -28.93 -24.43 22.18
C PRO A 220 -28.59 -23.14 22.93
N ALA A 221 -28.20 -22.10 22.22
CA ALA A 221 -27.89 -20.78 22.75
C ALA A 221 -29.08 -19.81 22.73
N CYS A 222 -30.27 -20.23 22.32
CA CYS A 222 -31.44 -19.37 22.24
C CYS A 222 -31.77 -18.82 23.66
N VAL A 223 -31.95 -17.51 23.78
CA VAL A 223 -32.23 -16.78 25.02
C VAL A 223 -33.52 -15.98 24.97
N GLY A 224 -34.13 -15.83 23.80
CA GLY A 224 -35.39 -15.13 23.62
C GLY A 224 -35.99 -15.31 22.23
N ILE A 225 -37.29 -15.09 22.16
CA ILE A 225 -38.01 -14.99 20.90
C ILE A 225 -38.76 -13.65 20.95
N SER A 226 -38.75 -12.89 19.86
CA SER A 226 -39.42 -11.58 19.83
C SER A 226 -40.30 -11.42 18.59
N VAL A 227 -41.32 -10.58 18.78
CA VAL A 227 -42.24 -10.14 17.73
C VAL A 227 -42.39 -8.62 17.82
N HIS A 228 -42.78 -7.98 16.75
CA HIS A 228 -43.07 -6.55 16.77
C HIS A 228 -44.28 -6.24 17.65
N PRO A 229 -44.22 -5.22 18.52
CA PRO A 229 -45.30 -4.94 19.48
C PRO A 229 -46.65 -4.63 18.85
N GLU A 230 -46.65 -4.15 17.59
CA GLU A 230 -47.88 -3.84 16.84
C GLU A 230 -48.29 -4.97 15.87
N ASP A 231 -47.59 -6.11 15.87
CA ASP A 231 -48.01 -7.25 14.99
C ASP A 231 -49.24 -7.95 15.55
N LYS A 232 -50.35 -7.73 14.91
CA LYS A 232 -51.68 -8.26 15.32
C LYS A 232 -51.73 -9.78 15.35
N ARG A 233 -50.85 -10.46 14.61
CA ARG A 233 -50.79 -11.93 14.55
C ARG A 233 -50.35 -12.50 15.90
N TYR A 234 -49.42 -11.82 16.61
CA TYR A 234 -48.72 -12.36 17.75
C TYR A 234 -48.82 -11.50 19.00
N LYS A 235 -49.38 -10.30 18.95
CA LYS A 235 -49.48 -9.36 20.10
C LYS A 235 -50.10 -10.00 21.35
N HIS A 236 -51.07 -10.90 21.18
CA HIS A 236 -51.76 -11.58 22.32
C HIS A 236 -50.90 -12.69 22.99
N LEU A 237 -49.77 -13.05 22.39
CA LEU A 237 -48.82 -14.06 22.90
C LEU A 237 -47.64 -13.46 23.65
N ILE A 238 -47.44 -12.14 23.57
CA ILE A 238 -46.33 -11.45 24.25
C ILE A 238 -46.41 -11.72 25.78
N GLY A 239 -45.25 -12.05 26.39
CA GLY A 239 -45.11 -12.39 27.79
C GLY A 239 -45.34 -13.87 28.11
N LYS A 240 -45.76 -14.68 27.12
CA LYS A 240 -45.93 -16.12 27.29
C LYS A 240 -44.63 -16.88 27.09
N LYS A 241 -44.54 -18.08 27.72
CA LYS A 241 -43.38 -18.96 27.51
C LYS A 241 -43.50 -19.75 26.21
N VAL A 242 -42.39 -19.90 25.51
CA VAL A 242 -42.23 -20.67 24.30
C VAL A 242 -41.27 -21.81 24.56
N LYS A 243 -41.70 -23.04 24.31
CA LYS A 243 -40.91 -24.26 24.47
C LYS A 243 -40.00 -24.44 23.25
N LEU A 244 -38.66 -24.47 23.47
CA LEU A 244 -37.70 -24.70 22.41
C LEU A 244 -37.67 -26.18 21.99
N PRO A 245 -37.62 -26.48 20.66
CA PRO A 245 -37.49 -27.85 20.20
C PRO A 245 -36.07 -28.36 20.48
N LEU A 246 -35.95 -29.66 20.74
CA LEU A 246 -34.66 -30.34 21.01
C LEU A 246 -33.94 -29.90 22.30
N ILE A 247 -34.39 -28.86 22.94
CA ILE A 247 -33.77 -28.27 24.13
C ILE A 247 -34.85 -28.26 25.25
N ASP A 248 -34.52 -28.79 26.40
CA ASP A 248 -35.43 -28.78 27.55
C ASP A 248 -35.37 -27.42 28.26
N ARG A 249 -35.88 -26.40 27.58
CA ARG A 249 -35.90 -25.02 28.06
C ARG A 249 -37.00 -24.21 27.42
N ASP A 250 -37.61 -23.36 28.20
CA ASP A 250 -38.57 -22.36 27.77
C ASP A 250 -37.90 -20.98 27.71
N VAL A 251 -38.30 -20.15 26.73
CA VAL A 251 -37.91 -18.75 26.64
C VAL A 251 -39.17 -17.88 26.62
N GLU A 252 -39.06 -16.63 27.04
CA GLU A 252 -40.17 -15.69 26.98
C GLU A 252 -40.33 -15.11 25.56
N LEU A 253 -41.59 -14.95 25.11
CA LEU A 253 -41.90 -14.20 23.90
C LEU A 253 -41.95 -12.71 24.23
N THR A 254 -40.98 -11.95 23.77
CA THR A 254 -40.82 -10.53 24.06
C THR A 254 -41.28 -9.65 22.93
N ALA A 255 -41.65 -8.40 23.26
CA ALA A 255 -41.87 -7.36 22.25
C ALA A 255 -40.56 -6.63 21.93
N ASP A 256 -40.22 -6.50 20.66
CA ASP A 256 -39.06 -5.73 20.23
C ASP A 256 -39.43 -4.95 18.94
N SER A 257 -39.35 -3.61 19.01
CA SER A 257 -39.67 -2.71 17.88
C SER A 257 -38.71 -2.84 16.69
N GLU A 258 -37.54 -3.42 16.91
CA GLU A 258 -36.56 -3.69 15.84
C GLU A 258 -36.89 -4.99 15.08
N THR A 259 -37.86 -5.77 15.51
CA THR A 259 -38.32 -6.97 14.80
C THR A 259 -39.15 -6.55 13.58
N ASP A 260 -38.71 -6.88 12.36
CA ASP A 260 -39.44 -6.61 11.14
C ASP A 260 -40.59 -7.65 10.95
N PRO A 261 -41.87 -7.25 11.02
CA PRO A 261 -43.00 -8.17 10.86
C PRO A 261 -43.15 -8.75 9.45
N GLU A 262 -42.51 -8.14 8.44
CA GLU A 262 -42.57 -8.59 7.04
C GLU A 262 -41.37 -9.53 6.71
N TYR A 263 -40.36 -9.62 7.57
CA TYR A 263 -39.24 -10.51 7.32
C TYR A 263 -39.50 -11.92 7.82
N GLY A 264 -39.44 -12.89 6.90
CA GLY A 264 -39.67 -14.31 7.20
C GLY A 264 -41.07 -14.58 7.70
N SER A 265 -41.22 -14.92 8.98
CA SER A 265 -42.49 -15.14 9.67
C SER A 265 -42.92 -13.93 10.51
N GLY A 266 -42.10 -12.91 10.65
CA GLY A 266 -42.28 -11.83 11.61
C GLY A 266 -41.95 -12.23 13.06
N VAL A 267 -41.42 -13.44 13.26
CA VAL A 267 -40.95 -13.97 14.56
C VAL A 267 -39.44 -14.17 14.48
N VAL A 268 -38.70 -13.53 15.34
CA VAL A 268 -37.24 -13.61 15.40
C VAL A 268 -36.78 -14.30 16.68
N TYR A 269 -35.91 -15.28 16.56
CA TYR A 269 -35.24 -15.86 17.69
C TYR A 269 -33.87 -15.21 17.93
N TYR A 270 -33.59 -14.97 19.19
CA TYR A 270 -32.31 -14.42 19.61
C TYR A 270 -31.50 -15.42 20.40
N CYS A 271 -30.24 -15.57 20.03
CA CYS A 271 -29.31 -16.49 20.69
C CYS A 271 -28.13 -15.73 21.29
N THR A 272 -27.43 -16.33 22.20
CA THR A 272 -26.24 -15.74 22.78
C THR A 272 -25.20 -15.54 21.69
N TYR A 273 -25.03 -14.28 21.29
CA TYR A 273 -24.04 -13.83 20.35
C TYR A 273 -24.08 -14.50 18.96
N GLY A 274 -25.28 -14.74 18.43
CA GLY A 274 -25.45 -15.32 17.10
C GLY A 274 -25.06 -14.40 15.94
N GLY A 275 -24.93 -13.11 16.21
CA GLY A 275 -24.56 -12.03 15.29
C GLY A 275 -24.58 -10.71 16.05
N VAL A 276 -24.32 -9.62 15.34
CA VAL A 276 -24.38 -8.25 15.90
C VAL A 276 -25.77 -7.95 16.47
N GLU A 277 -26.83 -8.36 15.77
CA GLU A 277 -28.22 -8.15 16.15
C GLU A 277 -28.54 -8.83 17.48
N CYS A 278 -27.99 -10.04 17.71
CA CYS A 278 -28.14 -10.75 18.98
C CYS A 278 -27.42 -10.04 20.12
N VAL A 279 -26.24 -9.46 19.86
CA VAL A 279 -25.50 -8.68 20.87
C VAL A 279 -26.26 -7.40 21.22
N GLU A 280 -26.79 -6.69 20.22
CA GLU A 280 -27.61 -5.48 20.38
C GLU A 280 -28.91 -5.79 21.15
N TRP A 281 -29.57 -6.91 20.82
CA TRP A 281 -30.77 -7.37 21.52
C TRP A 281 -30.48 -7.65 23.02
N LEU A 282 -29.41 -8.39 23.32
CA LEU A 282 -29.00 -8.65 24.69
C LEU A 282 -28.65 -7.36 25.47
N THR A 283 -28.12 -6.37 24.78
CA THR A 283 -27.83 -5.05 25.38
C THR A 283 -29.12 -4.31 25.77
N ARG A 284 -30.19 -4.45 24.95
CA ARG A 284 -31.51 -3.91 25.24
C ARG A 284 -32.27 -4.72 26.29
N HIS A 285 -31.87 -5.98 26.54
CA HIS A 285 -32.49 -6.90 27.47
C HIS A 285 -31.50 -7.34 28.57
N PRO A 286 -31.02 -6.44 29.45
CA PRO A 286 -29.92 -6.72 30.38
C PRO A 286 -30.22 -7.75 31.45
N ASN A 287 -31.52 -8.06 31.71
CA ASN A 287 -31.95 -9.08 32.64
C ASN A 287 -31.85 -10.50 32.07
N THR A 288 -31.64 -10.63 30.76
CA THR A 288 -31.50 -11.95 30.09
C THR A 288 -30.10 -12.48 30.29
N LYS A 289 -30.00 -13.67 30.89
CA LYS A 289 -28.70 -14.32 31.12
C LYS A 289 -28.19 -15.00 29.85
N PRO A 290 -27.00 -14.62 29.30
CA PRO A 290 -26.45 -15.26 28.13
C PRO A 290 -26.06 -16.73 28.40
N ILE A 291 -26.21 -17.58 27.40
CA ILE A 291 -25.87 -18.99 27.43
C ILE A 291 -24.70 -19.25 26.45
N HIS A 292 -23.49 -19.29 26.98
CA HIS A 292 -22.30 -19.51 26.18
C HIS A 292 -22.15 -20.99 25.85
N ILE A 293 -22.36 -21.37 24.60
CA ILE A 293 -22.25 -22.75 24.11
C ILE A 293 -20.95 -23.05 23.38
N MET A 294 -20.12 -22.02 23.11
CA MET A 294 -18.88 -22.14 22.34
C MET A 294 -17.75 -21.40 23.02
N GLY A 295 -16.53 -21.94 22.92
CA GLY A 295 -15.28 -21.29 23.27
C GLY A 295 -14.52 -20.75 22.09
N THR A 296 -13.35 -20.16 22.31
CA THR A 296 -12.46 -19.63 21.27
C THR A 296 -11.95 -20.67 20.27
N GLU A 297 -12.07 -21.93 20.62
CA GLU A 297 -11.70 -23.09 19.79
C GLU A 297 -12.69 -23.36 18.66
N GLY A 298 -13.85 -22.67 18.65
CA GLY A 298 -14.91 -22.85 17.66
C GLY A 298 -15.68 -24.15 17.74
N VAL A 299 -15.63 -24.81 18.90
CA VAL A 299 -16.37 -26.04 19.17
C VAL A 299 -17.35 -25.85 20.35
N TYR A 300 -18.46 -26.58 20.33
CA TYR A 300 -19.49 -26.48 21.33
C TYR A 300 -19.09 -27.17 22.64
N ASN A 301 -19.44 -26.54 23.75
CA ASN A 301 -19.22 -27.07 25.12
C ASN A 301 -20.41 -27.91 25.62
N GLU A 302 -20.35 -28.31 26.89
CA GLU A 302 -21.35 -29.14 27.54
C GLU A 302 -22.77 -28.52 27.57
N LYS A 303 -22.90 -27.18 27.49
CA LYS A 303 -24.19 -26.49 27.47
C LYS A 303 -24.98 -26.70 26.17
N ALA A 304 -24.31 -27.16 25.13
CA ALA A 304 -24.96 -27.54 23.88
C ALA A 304 -25.55 -28.96 23.92
N GLY A 305 -25.50 -29.65 25.06
CA GLY A 305 -26.04 -30.99 25.26
C GLY A 305 -25.38 -32.01 24.30
N LYS A 306 -26.18 -32.80 23.60
CA LYS A 306 -25.66 -33.82 22.66
C LYS A 306 -24.80 -33.30 21.51
N TYR A 307 -24.83 -31.98 21.22
CA TYR A 307 -24.02 -31.34 20.19
C TYR A 307 -22.65 -30.88 20.70
N GLN A 308 -22.29 -31.23 21.92
CA GLN A 308 -20.99 -30.99 22.53
C GLN A 308 -19.86 -31.52 21.64
N ARG A 309 -18.74 -30.77 21.54
CA ARG A 309 -17.54 -31.06 20.73
C ARG A 309 -17.73 -30.98 19.22
N MET A 310 -18.90 -30.58 18.75
CA MET A 310 -19.13 -30.28 17.33
C MET A 310 -18.72 -28.86 16.99
N SER A 311 -18.23 -28.66 15.76
CA SER A 311 -18.15 -27.34 15.15
C SER A 311 -19.54 -26.82 14.76
N SER A 312 -19.70 -25.54 14.52
CA SER A 312 -20.98 -24.94 14.04
C SER A 312 -21.54 -25.68 12.84
N ASN A 313 -20.69 -26.04 11.88
CA ASN A 313 -21.12 -26.74 10.64
C ASN A 313 -21.57 -28.18 10.88
N GLU A 314 -20.92 -28.89 11.81
CA GLU A 314 -21.34 -30.25 12.19
C GLU A 314 -22.65 -30.19 12.99
N ALA A 315 -22.74 -29.27 13.94
CA ALA A 315 -23.94 -29.07 14.74
C ALA A 315 -25.16 -28.68 13.88
N ARG A 316 -24.96 -27.82 12.88
CA ARG A 316 -26.03 -27.43 11.93
C ARG A 316 -26.64 -28.64 11.24
N LYS A 317 -25.81 -29.54 10.74
CA LYS A 317 -26.30 -30.77 10.06
C LYS A 317 -27.08 -31.65 11.00
N GLU A 318 -26.56 -31.91 12.19
CA GLU A 318 -27.23 -32.78 13.15
C GLU A 318 -28.53 -32.18 13.71
N ILE A 319 -28.56 -30.87 13.98
CA ILE A 319 -29.75 -30.17 14.45
C ILE A 319 -30.87 -30.21 13.38
N LEU A 320 -30.54 -30.02 12.11
CA LEU A 320 -31.55 -30.12 11.03
C LEU A 320 -32.13 -31.54 10.89
N ILE A 321 -31.28 -32.58 11.06
CA ILE A 321 -31.77 -33.97 11.07
C ILE A 321 -32.73 -34.18 12.24
N ASP A 322 -32.38 -33.71 13.42
CA ASP A 322 -33.21 -33.91 14.60
C ASP A 322 -34.51 -33.10 14.59
N LEU A 323 -34.49 -31.86 14.10
CA LEU A 323 -35.69 -31.05 13.87
C LEU A 323 -36.68 -31.72 12.88
N LYS A 324 -36.15 -32.38 11.85
CA LYS A 324 -36.96 -33.19 10.92
C LYS A 324 -37.62 -34.38 11.63
N LYS A 325 -36.84 -35.12 12.45
CA LYS A 325 -37.38 -36.31 13.19
C LYS A 325 -38.53 -35.96 14.10
N ILE A 326 -38.55 -34.76 14.71
CA ILE A 326 -39.64 -34.34 15.62
C ILE A 326 -40.69 -33.49 14.94
N ASN A 327 -40.68 -33.38 13.59
CA ASN A 327 -41.55 -32.53 12.76
C ASN A 327 -41.56 -31.05 13.16
N ALA A 328 -40.45 -30.54 13.69
CA ALA A 328 -40.30 -29.12 14.02
C ALA A 328 -39.72 -28.29 12.86
N LEU A 329 -39.04 -28.90 11.86
CA LEU A 329 -38.60 -28.22 10.64
C LEU A 329 -39.76 -28.19 9.63
N VAL A 330 -40.32 -26.98 9.40
CA VAL A 330 -41.45 -26.79 8.51
C VAL A 330 -41.02 -26.80 7.04
N LYS A 331 -40.03 -26.02 6.70
CA LYS A 331 -39.42 -25.93 5.36
C LYS A 331 -38.02 -25.35 5.41
N THR A 332 -37.28 -25.47 4.30
CA THR A 332 -36.02 -24.80 4.06
C THR A 332 -36.09 -24.10 2.70
N GLU A 333 -35.47 -22.93 2.60
CA GLU A 333 -35.33 -22.14 1.37
C GLU A 333 -33.89 -21.86 1.11
N ASP A 334 -33.38 -22.16 -0.08
CA ASP A 334 -32.01 -21.80 -0.47
C ASP A 334 -31.91 -20.29 -0.68
N ILE A 335 -30.95 -19.68 -0.02
CA ILE A 335 -30.70 -18.24 -0.11
C ILE A 335 -29.23 -17.97 -0.36
N THR A 336 -28.95 -16.80 -0.92
CA THR A 336 -27.59 -16.21 -0.93
C THR A 336 -27.67 -14.95 -0.10
N HIS A 337 -26.80 -14.84 0.88
CA HIS A 337 -26.75 -13.68 1.75
C HIS A 337 -25.30 -13.30 2.09
N THR A 338 -25.13 -12.03 2.45
CA THR A 338 -23.82 -11.51 2.88
C THR A 338 -23.57 -11.94 4.31
N VAL A 339 -22.37 -12.50 4.55
CA VAL A 339 -21.89 -12.85 5.89
C VAL A 339 -20.51 -12.26 6.14
N ASN A 340 -20.18 -11.99 7.40
CA ASN A 340 -18.85 -11.56 7.76
C ASN A 340 -17.90 -12.75 7.85
N VAL A 341 -16.75 -12.64 7.19
CA VAL A 341 -15.69 -13.64 7.19
C VAL A 341 -14.36 -13.00 7.62
N HIS A 342 -13.45 -13.81 8.12
CA HIS A 342 -12.10 -13.36 8.44
C HIS A 342 -11.29 -13.17 7.15
N GLU A 343 -10.75 -11.97 6.92
CA GLU A 343 -10.02 -11.59 5.69
C GLU A 343 -8.86 -12.54 5.31
N ARG A 344 -8.23 -13.18 6.30
CA ARG A 344 -7.07 -14.05 6.10
C ARG A 344 -7.40 -15.47 5.63
N CYS A 345 -8.55 -16.01 6.03
CA CYS A 345 -8.88 -17.40 5.74
C CYS A 345 -10.28 -17.61 5.14
N GLY A 346 -11.09 -16.56 5.03
CA GLY A 346 -12.45 -16.64 4.48
C GLY A 346 -13.44 -17.44 5.34
N THR A 347 -13.10 -17.71 6.62
CA THR A 347 -13.97 -18.46 7.53
C THR A 347 -15.00 -17.52 8.15
N GLU A 348 -16.26 -17.98 8.22
CA GLU A 348 -17.35 -17.27 8.90
C GLU A 348 -16.98 -16.97 10.37
N ILE A 349 -17.34 -15.78 10.83
CA ILE A 349 -17.01 -15.28 12.16
C ILE A 349 -18.04 -15.76 13.16
N GLU A 350 -17.55 -16.17 14.33
CA GLU A 350 -18.38 -16.47 15.48
C GLU A 350 -18.23 -15.40 16.56
N TYR A 351 -19.22 -15.23 17.43
CA TYR A 351 -19.19 -14.32 18.56
C TYR A 351 -19.13 -15.11 19.86
N VAL A 352 -18.08 -14.87 20.66
CA VAL A 352 -17.82 -15.60 21.91
C VAL A 352 -17.43 -14.65 23.02
N ALA A 353 -17.96 -14.83 24.24
CA ALA A 353 -17.52 -14.08 25.40
C ALA A 353 -16.10 -14.49 25.80
N THR A 354 -15.17 -13.56 25.73
CA THR A 354 -13.77 -13.76 26.13
C THR A 354 -13.19 -12.51 26.75
N LYS A 355 -12.20 -12.70 27.65
CA LYS A 355 -11.45 -11.59 28.22
C LYS A 355 -10.41 -11.12 27.23
N GLN A 356 -10.53 -9.88 26.75
CA GLN A 356 -9.65 -9.30 25.73
C GLN A 356 -9.11 -7.95 26.17
N TRP A 357 -7.95 -7.57 25.62
CA TRP A 357 -7.38 -6.24 25.76
C TRP A 357 -7.84 -5.32 24.65
N PHE A 358 -8.21 -4.10 25.03
CA PHE A 358 -8.71 -3.06 24.13
C PHE A 358 -7.91 -1.76 24.23
N ILE A 359 -7.87 -1.01 23.13
CA ILE A 359 -7.54 0.40 23.15
C ILE A 359 -8.83 1.19 23.02
N LYS A 360 -9.12 2.04 24.01
CA LYS A 360 -10.30 2.90 24.05
C LYS A 360 -10.10 4.10 23.14
N TYR A 361 -10.98 4.26 22.15
CA TYR A 361 -10.96 5.41 21.24
C TYR A 361 -12.35 5.85 20.72
N LEU A 362 -13.42 5.11 21.00
CA LEU A 362 -14.77 5.49 20.52
C LEU A 362 -15.22 6.87 21.03
N ASP A 363 -14.78 7.26 22.23
CA ASP A 363 -15.01 8.56 22.83
C ASP A 363 -14.26 9.71 22.12
N LEU A 364 -13.32 9.39 21.21
CA LEU A 364 -12.46 10.34 20.50
C LEU A 364 -12.85 10.53 19.02
N LYS A 365 -14.06 10.12 18.61
CA LYS A 365 -14.44 10.20 17.18
C LYS A 365 -14.32 11.62 16.59
N LYS A 366 -14.70 12.65 17.35
CA LYS A 366 -14.60 14.05 16.91
C LYS A 366 -13.15 14.48 16.73
N GLU A 367 -12.31 14.12 17.69
CA GLU A 367 -10.87 14.40 17.67
C GLU A 367 -10.19 13.65 16.51
N MET A 368 -10.52 12.38 16.29
CA MET A 368 -9.97 11.58 15.22
C MET A 368 -10.30 12.17 13.84
N LEU A 369 -11.51 12.67 13.60
CA LEU A 369 -11.87 13.38 12.37
C LEU A 369 -11.04 14.66 12.20
N LYS A 370 -10.81 15.41 13.29
CA LYS A 370 -9.94 16.58 13.27
C LYS A 370 -8.50 16.19 12.93
N TRP A 371 -7.94 15.14 13.55
CA TRP A 371 -6.58 14.68 13.29
C TRP A 371 -6.37 14.26 11.84
N GLY A 372 -7.36 13.58 11.24
CA GLY A 372 -7.33 13.26 9.81
C GLY A 372 -7.31 14.50 8.90
N SER A 373 -7.88 15.62 9.36
CA SER A 373 -7.90 16.89 8.62
C SER A 373 -6.60 17.70 8.77
N GLU A 374 -5.71 17.35 9.71
CA GLU A 374 -4.39 17.97 9.86
C GLU A 374 -3.36 17.43 8.82
N LEU A 375 -3.71 16.36 8.13
CA LEU A 375 -2.88 15.72 7.11
C LEU A 375 -3.24 16.25 5.72
N LYS A 376 -2.26 16.33 4.83
CA LYS A 376 -2.51 16.58 3.42
C LYS A 376 -2.69 15.24 2.70
N TRP A 377 -3.79 15.10 1.96
CA TRP A 377 -4.15 13.86 1.28
C TRP A 377 -3.92 13.97 -0.22
N PHE A 378 -3.23 12.97 -0.78
CA PHE A 378 -2.98 12.83 -2.21
C PHE A 378 -3.44 11.45 -2.70
N PRO A 379 -4.55 11.38 -3.48
CA PRO A 379 -5.46 12.47 -3.82
C PRO A 379 -6.39 12.85 -2.65
N GLU A 380 -6.88 14.07 -2.64
CA GLU A 380 -7.66 14.65 -1.53
C GLU A 380 -8.90 13.82 -1.14
N HIS A 381 -9.60 13.25 -2.13
CA HIS A 381 -10.81 12.46 -1.90
C HIS A 381 -10.59 11.19 -1.05
N MET A 382 -9.36 10.69 -0.93
CA MET A 382 -9.04 9.52 -0.10
C MET A 382 -9.26 9.77 1.40
N LYS A 383 -9.30 11.03 1.83
CA LYS A 383 -9.72 11.40 3.18
C LYS A 383 -11.10 10.88 3.53
N ASN A 384 -12.02 10.79 2.55
CA ASN A 384 -13.37 10.30 2.78
C ASN A 384 -13.38 8.84 3.30
N ARG A 385 -12.41 8.02 2.88
CA ARG A 385 -12.27 6.65 3.42
C ARG A 385 -11.91 6.65 4.90
N TYR A 386 -11.00 7.54 5.31
CA TYR A 386 -10.65 7.72 6.72
C TYR A 386 -11.84 8.22 7.53
N ASP A 387 -12.54 9.26 7.06
CA ASP A 387 -13.68 9.84 7.75
C ASP A 387 -14.83 8.84 7.88
N ASN A 388 -15.13 8.08 6.82
CA ASN A 388 -16.17 7.05 6.85
C ASN A 388 -15.82 5.92 7.80
N TRP A 389 -14.54 5.51 7.86
CA TRP A 389 -14.07 4.54 8.83
C TRP A 389 -14.29 5.02 10.27
N VAL A 390 -13.86 6.24 10.59
CA VAL A 390 -14.04 6.83 11.94
C VAL A 390 -15.51 6.91 12.33
N LYS A 391 -16.39 7.36 11.42
CA LYS A 391 -17.84 7.42 11.65
C LYS A 391 -18.44 6.05 11.87
N GLY A 392 -18.02 5.05 11.10
CA GLY A 392 -18.51 3.66 11.14
C GLY A 392 -17.97 2.79 12.27
N LEU A 393 -17.05 3.29 13.10
CA LEU A 393 -16.53 2.53 14.25
C LEU A 393 -17.66 2.23 15.25
N LYS A 394 -17.82 0.95 15.59
CA LYS A 394 -18.80 0.46 16.60
C LYS A 394 -18.14 -0.04 17.87
N TRP A 395 -16.86 -0.39 17.83
CA TRP A 395 -16.12 -1.04 18.91
C TRP A 395 -14.80 -0.34 19.17
N ASP A 396 -14.36 -0.37 20.44
CA ASP A 396 -12.96 -0.10 20.77
C ASP A 396 -12.04 -1.17 20.14
N TRP A 397 -10.78 -0.86 19.92
CA TRP A 397 -9.89 -1.75 19.21
C TRP A 397 -9.40 -2.90 20.06
N CYS A 398 -9.86 -4.13 19.76
CA CYS A 398 -9.34 -5.35 20.35
C CYS A 398 -7.92 -5.63 19.84
N ILE A 399 -6.94 -5.63 20.77
CA ILE A 399 -5.52 -5.75 20.45
C ILE A 399 -4.89 -7.08 20.92
N SER A 400 -5.62 -7.96 21.57
CA SER A 400 -5.12 -9.29 22.00
C SER A 400 -5.43 -10.38 20.99
N ARG A 401 -4.47 -11.30 20.81
CA ARG A 401 -4.57 -12.45 19.92
C ARG A 401 -4.10 -13.72 20.62
N GLN A 402 -4.84 -14.79 20.47
CA GLN A 402 -4.58 -16.12 21.05
C GLN A 402 -3.72 -16.93 20.07
N ILE A 403 -2.49 -16.45 19.81
CA ILE A 403 -1.52 -17.05 18.89
C ILE A 403 -0.20 -17.31 19.60
N TYR A 404 0.68 -18.08 18.96
CA TYR A 404 1.95 -18.53 19.56
C TYR A 404 3.15 -17.62 19.21
N PHE A 405 3.07 -16.93 18.08
CA PHE A 405 4.16 -16.10 17.57
C PHE A 405 3.76 -14.63 17.47
N GLY A 406 4.52 -13.77 18.10
CA GLY A 406 4.33 -12.33 18.11
C GLY A 406 4.89 -11.68 19.37
N ILE A 407 4.52 -10.42 19.62
CA ILE A 407 4.98 -9.64 20.78
C ILE A 407 4.06 -9.89 21.96
N PRO A 408 4.56 -10.42 23.10
CA PRO A 408 3.77 -10.63 24.30
C PRO A 408 3.30 -9.34 24.95
N PHE A 409 2.14 -9.37 25.63
CA PHE A 409 1.77 -8.30 26.54
C PHE A 409 2.70 -8.29 27.75
N PRO A 410 3.21 -7.12 28.18
CA PRO A 410 4.11 -7.03 29.34
C PRO A 410 3.32 -7.04 30.68
N VAL A 411 2.52 -8.09 30.90
CA VAL A 411 1.51 -8.14 31.98
C VAL A 411 1.51 -9.47 32.72
N TRP A 412 1.37 -9.40 34.05
CA TRP A 412 1.00 -10.52 34.92
C TRP A 412 -0.30 -10.22 35.66
N TYR A 413 -0.94 -11.23 36.15
CA TYR A 413 -2.17 -11.14 36.92
C TYR A 413 -2.01 -11.82 38.29
N CYS A 414 -2.64 -11.25 39.31
CA CYS A 414 -2.90 -11.98 40.54
C CYS A 414 -4.14 -12.88 40.37
N ASN A 415 -3.97 -14.22 40.48
CA ASN A 415 -5.10 -15.13 40.33
C ASN A 415 -6.15 -14.98 41.45
N ASP A 416 -5.79 -14.43 42.62
CA ASP A 416 -6.69 -14.34 43.76
C ASP A 416 -7.55 -13.07 43.75
N CYS A 417 -7.05 -11.94 43.16
CA CYS A 417 -7.82 -10.70 43.17
C CYS A 417 -7.93 -10.05 41.80
N ASN A 418 -7.41 -10.70 40.74
CA ASN A 418 -7.36 -10.21 39.33
C ASN A 418 -6.61 -8.87 39.14
N GLU A 419 -5.74 -8.48 40.06
CA GLU A 419 -4.93 -7.28 39.95
C GLU A 419 -3.99 -7.39 38.76
N VAL A 420 -3.87 -6.32 37.94
CA VAL A 420 -2.98 -6.23 36.77
C VAL A 420 -1.62 -5.72 37.22
N ILE A 421 -0.57 -6.43 36.88
CA ILE A 421 0.81 -6.12 37.24
C ILE A 421 1.59 -5.92 35.95
N LEU A 422 2.02 -4.67 35.68
CA LEU A 422 2.77 -4.31 34.48
C LEU A 422 4.28 -4.55 34.69
N ALA A 423 4.98 -4.87 33.61
CA ALA A 423 6.44 -4.87 33.58
C ALA A 423 7.01 -3.47 33.89
N LYS A 424 8.21 -3.43 34.42
CA LYS A 424 8.97 -2.17 34.55
C LYS A 424 9.58 -1.81 33.19
N GLU A 425 9.63 -0.52 32.87
CA GLU A 425 10.13 -0.05 31.58
C GLU A 425 11.58 -0.49 31.30
N GLU A 426 12.41 -0.54 32.35
CA GLU A 426 13.82 -0.92 32.25
C GLU A 426 14.02 -2.39 31.89
N SER A 427 13.03 -3.25 32.17
CA SER A 427 13.10 -4.68 31.87
C SER A 427 12.64 -5.04 30.46
N LEU A 428 12.05 -4.07 29.73
CA LEU A 428 11.52 -4.34 28.39
C LEU A 428 12.63 -4.65 27.36
N PRO A 429 12.40 -5.58 26.44
CA PRO A 429 11.17 -6.38 26.26
C PRO A 429 11.14 -7.61 27.18
N VAL A 430 9.92 -8.01 27.58
CA VAL A 430 9.66 -9.20 28.43
C VAL A 430 8.69 -10.17 27.76
N ASP A 431 8.79 -11.45 28.14
CA ASP A 431 7.76 -12.46 27.87
C ASP A 431 7.22 -13.00 29.21
N PRO A 432 6.00 -12.63 29.65
CA PRO A 432 5.47 -13.02 30.95
C PRO A 432 5.31 -14.51 31.16
N ILE A 433 5.37 -15.33 30.12
CA ILE A 433 5.35 -16.78 30.22
C ILE A 433 6.73 -17.35 30.58
N GLU A 434 7.81 -16.66 30.13
CA GLU A 434 9.20 -17.09 30.35
C GLU A 434 9.89 -16.31 31.48
N ASP A 435 9.50 -15.03 31.66
CA ASP A 435 10.12 -14.10 32.61
C ASP A 435 9.37 -14.06 33.95
N LYS A 436 10.11 -13.75 35.00
CA LYS A 436 9.51 -13.58 36.34
C LYS A 436 8.74 -12.25 36.42
N PRO A 437 7.63 -12.20 37.19
CA PRO A 437 6.93 -10.98 37.47
C PRO A 437 7.85 -9.94 38.15
N PRO A 438 7.60 -8.62 37.95
CA PRO A 438 8.45 -7.56 38.51
C PRO A 438 8.33 -7.40 40.04
N VAL A 439 7.45 -8.16 40.65
CA VAL A 439 7.15 -8.20 42.10
C VAL A 439 7.03 -9.63 42.60
N ASN A 440 7.37 -9.87 43.88
CA ASN A 440 7.29 -11.20 44.49
C ASN A 440 5.90 -11.55 44.98
N GLU A 441 5.06 -10.54 45.23
CA GLU A 441 3.70 -10.66 45.71
C GLU A 441 2.79 -9.59 45.15
N CYS A 442 1.51 -9.85 45.06
CA CYS A 442 0.51 -8.92 44.61
C CYS A 442 0.50 -7.63 45.45
N PRO A 443 0.61 -6.43 44.86
CA PRO A 443 0.61 -5.18 45.59
C PRO A 443 -0.71 -4.95 46.34
N LYS A 444 -1.82 -5.52 45.85
CA LYS A 444 -3.16 -5.34 46.42
C LYS A 444 -3.52 -6.32 47.51
N CYS A 445 -3.38 -7.63 47.28
CA CYS A 445 -3.83 -8.68 48.23
C CYS A 445 -2.68 -9.52 48.85
N LYS A 446 -1.42 -9.21 48.52
CA LYS A 446 -0.23 -9.89 49.03
C LYS A 446 -0.10 -11.37 48.60
N SER A 447 -0.92 -11.84 47.72
CA SER A 447 -0.80 -13.20 47.17
C SER A 447 0.45 -13.38 46.35
N LYS A 448 1.06 -14.55 46.37
CA LYS A 448 2.19 -14.97 45.54
C LYS A 448 1.74 -15.69 44.27
N ASN A 449 0.43 -15.89 44.08
CA ASN A 449 -0.14 -16.57 42.92
C ASN A 449 -0.24 -15.63 41.72
N LEU A 450 0.91 -15.37 41.08
CA LEU A 450 1.03 -14.47 39.94
C LEU A 450 1.22 -15.27 38.64
N VAL A 451 0.42 -14.97 37.62
CA VAL A 451 0.42 -15.66 36.32
C VAL A 451 0.63 -14.66 35.18
N GLY A 452 1.49 -15.00 34.25
CA GLY A 452 1.76 -14.17 33.06
C GLY A 452 0.66 -14.22 32.01
N GLU A 453 0.45 -13.14 31.31
CA GLU A 453 -0.45 -13.05 30.15
C GLU A 453 0.06 -13.96 29.01
N LYS A 454 -0.85 -14.73 28.43
CA LYS A 454 -0.55 -15.67 27.32
C LYS A 454 -0.79 -15.05 25.94
N ASP A 455 -1.66 -14.07 25.87
CA ASP A 455 -2.04 -13.45 24.62
C ASP A 455 -0.90 -12.63 24.03
N ILE A 456 -0.97 -12.46 22.71
CA ILE A 456 -0.01 -11.72 21.90
C ILE A 456 -0.65 -10.40 21.44
N ILE A 457 0.12 -9.33 21.44
CA ILE A 457 -0.29 -8.02 20.90
C ILE A 457 -0.54 -8.16 19.40
N ASN A 458 -1.65 -7.61 18.90
CA ASN A 458 -1.98 -7.57 17.48
C ASN A 458 -0.86 -6.90 16.68
N THR A 459 -0.51 -7.46 15.52
CA THR A 459 0.59 -6.97 14.68
C THR A 459 0.43 -5.50 14.30
N TRP A 460 -0.81 -5.08 13.99
CA TRP A 460 -1.10 -3.67 13.67
C TRP A 460 -0.85 -2.71 14.84
N ALA A 461 -0.88 -3.20 16.07
CA ALA A 461 -0.53 -2.39 17.23
C ALA A 461 0.97 -2.08 17.30
N THR A 462 1.81 -2.89 16.69
CA THR A 462 3.25 -2.64 16.56
C THR A 462 3.55 -1.83 15.32
N SER A 463 3.06 -2.25 14.15
CA SER A 463 3.32 -1.55 12.89
C SER A 463 2.74 -0.13 12.85
N SER A 464 1.71 0.16 13.64
CA SER A 464 1.22 1.54 13.84
C SER A 464 2.17 2.46 14.65
N LEU A 465 3.34 1.98 15.04
CA LEU A 465 4.38 2.76 15.72
C LEU A 465 5.60 3.05 14.84
N THR A 466 5.50 2.82 13.51
CA THR A 466 6.66 2.99 12.60
C THR A 466 7.35 4.33 12.70
N PRO A 467 6.71 5.50 12.84
CA PRO A 467 7.41 6.76 13.07
C PRO A 467 8.25 6.76 14.37
N THR A 468 7.75 6.10 15.41
CA THR A 468 8.48 5.95 16.69
C THR A 468 9.63 4.95 16.56
N ILE A 469 9.39 3.81 15.91
CA ILE A 469 10.41 2.79 15.65
C ILE A 469 11.59 3.41 14.90
N VAL A 470 11.32 4.16 13.83
CA VAL A 470 12.35 4.80 13.01
C VAL A 470 13.16 5.82 13.81
N LYS A 471 12.49 6.74 14.53
CA LYS A 471 13.22 7.74 15.32
C LYS A 471 14.11 7.12 16.40
N GLU A 472 13.64 6.08 17.09
CA GLU A 472 14.39 5.41 18.15
C GLU A 472 15.65 4.67 17.63
N LEU A 473 15.74 4.35 16.33
CA LEU A 473 16.98 3.87 15.71
C LEU A 473 18.09 4.91 15.76
N PHE A 474 17.76 6.18 15.93
CA PHE A 474 18.70 7.31 15.95
C PHE A 474 18.85 7.94 17.35
N LYS A 475 18.43 7.24 18.43
CA LYS A 475 18.39 7.78 19.80
C LYS A 475 19.68 8.46 20.23
N ASP A 476 20.84 7.91 19.84
CA ASP A 476 22.15 8.43 20.21
C ASP A 476 22.80 9.27 19.09
N LYS A 477 21.98 9.80 18.16
CA LYS A 477 22.43 10.59 17.02
C LYS A 477 21.88 12.02 17.08
N PRO A 478 22.60 13.02 16.54
CA PRO A 478 22.17 14.43 16.54
C PRO A 478 20.78 14.63 15.91
N VAL A 479 20.42 13.83 14.91
CA VAL A 479 19.13 13.90 14.21
C VAL A 479 17.93 13.51 15.09
N TYR A 480 18.16 12.85 16.23
CA TYR A 480 17.08 12.35 17.11
C TYR A 480 16.13 13.44 17.56
N ASP A 481 16.67 14.58 17.95
CA ASP A 481 15.90 15.73 18.38
C ASP A 481 14.98 16.27 17.29
N TYR A 482 15.48 16.35 16.05
CA TYR A 482 14.67 16.73 14.89
C TYR A 482 13.53 15.74 14.65
N LEU A 483 13.83 14.45 14.61
CA LEU A 483 12.83 13.38 14.37
C LEU A 483 11.79 13.28 15.50
N THR A 484 12.13 13.75 16.70
CA THR A 484 11.20 13.75 17.83
C THR A 484 10.23 14.93 17.79
N LYS A 485 10.70 16.11 17.35
CA LYS A 485 9.92 17.36 17.34
C LYS A 485 9.09 17.56 16.07
N ASN A 486 9.44 16.87 14.98
CA ASN A 486 8.81 17.07 13.69
C ASN A 486 8.08 15.79 13.21
N PRO A 487 6.92 15.95 12.54
CA PRO A 487 6.30 14.83 11.84
C PRO A 487 7.19 14.37 10.68
N MET A 488 7.10 13.10 10.29
CA MET A 488 7.72 12.66 9.04
C MET A 488 7.06 13.36 7.83
N ASN A 489 7.77 13.43 6.70
CA ASN A 489 7.26 14.16 5.55
C ASN A 489 6.16 13.40 4.81
N LEU A 490 6.37 12.12 4.53
CA LEU A 490 5.53 11.35 3.62
C LEU A 490 5.12 10.00 4.18
N ARG A 491 3.82 9.67 4.01
CA ARG A 491 3.24 8.35 4.24
C ARG A 491 2.69 7.78 2.94
N PRO A 492 3.46 6.96 2.19
CA PRO A 492 2.96 6.23 1.04
C PRO A 492 2.25 4.94 1.47
N GLN A 493 1.08 4.65 0.91
CA GLN A 493 0.38 3.39 1.15
C GLN A 493 -0.77 3.15 0.16
N GLY A 494 -1.26 1.91 0.09
CA GLY A 494 -2.51 1.56 -0.58
C GLY A 494 -3.74 2.08 0.18
N HIS A 495 -4.84 2.28 -0.54
CA HIS A 495 -6.10 2.76 0.07
C HIS A 495 -6.76 1.72 0.98
N ASP A 496 -6.44 0.45 0.83
CA ASP A 496 -6.97 -0.67 1.62
C ASP A 496 -6.48 -0.69 3.07
N ILE A 497 -5.34 -0.08 3.37
CA ILE A 497 -4.79 -0.02 4.73
C ILE A 497 -4.99 1.35 5.42
N ILE A 498 -5.88 2.21 4.91
CA ILE A 498 -6.23 3.47 5.56
C ILE A 498 -6.87 3.21 6.93
N SER A 499 -7.82 2.26 7.00
CA SER A 499 -8.53 1.89 8.23
C SER A 499 -7.67 1.12 9.23
N PHE A 500 -6.62 0.43 8.76
CA PHE A 500 -5.73 -0.36 9.62
C PHE A 500 -4.56 0.46 10.11
N TRP A 501 -3.63 0.70 9.23
CA TRP A 501 -2.34 1.23 9.57
C TRP A 501 -2.36 2.75 9.73
N LEU A 502 -2.82 3.47 8.70
CA LEU A 502 -2.82 4.94 8.74
C LEU A 502 -3.63 5.44 9.94
N PHE A 503 -4.87 4.97 10.08
CA PHE A 503 -5.75 5.34 11.18
C PHE A 503 -5.12 5.09 12.55
N ASN A 504 -4.62 3.87 12.80
CA ASN A 504 -4.05 3.51 14.09
C ASN A 504 -2.74 4.26 14.40
N THR A 505 -1.93 4.57 13.38
CA THR A 505 -0.73 5.39 13.56
C THR A 505 -1.09 6.82 13.94
N VAL A 506 -2.09 7.42 13.31
CA VAL A 506 -2.59 8.76 13.66
C VAL A 506 -3.07 8.78 15.12
N VAL A 507 -3.91 7.82 15.51
CA VAL A 507 -4.42 7.71 16.88
C VAL A 507 -3.29 7.58 17.88
N LYS A 508 -2.37 6.64 17.69
CA LYS A 508 -1.25 6.42 18.60
C LYS A 508 -0.31 7.62 18.69
N SER A 509 0.06 8.22 17.56
CA SER A 509 0.92 9.40 17.55
C SER A 509 0.28 10.56 18.33
N LYS A 510 -1.02 10.77 18.16
CA LYS A 510 -1.76 11.80 18.89
C LYS A 510 -1.92 11.50 20.38
N LEU A 511 -2.14 10.26 20.76
CA LEU A 511 -2.23 9.87 22.16
C LEU A 511 -0.89 9.98 22.88
N HIS A 512 0.19 9.47 22.29
CA HIS A 512 1.52 9.46 22.91
C HIS A 512 2.21 10.84 22.88
N PHE A 513 2.18 11.52 21.73
CA PHE A 513 3.05 12.67 21.47
C PHE A 513 2.30 13.97 21.20
N LYS A 514 0.97 13.96 21.05
CA LYS A 514 0.15 15.10 20.63
C LYS A 514 0.54 15.65 19.24
N LEU A 515 1.35 14.91 18.50
CA LEU A 515 1.89 15.27 17.20
C LEU A 515 1.20 14.45 16.09
N LYS A 516 0.99 15.07 14.92
CA LYS A 516 0.61 14.30 13.73
C LYS A 516 1.82 13.46 13.27
N PRO A 517 1.62 12.22 12.78
CA PRO A 517 2.76 11.36 12.41
C PRO A 517 3.45 11.81 11.12
N TRP A 518 2.69 12.41 10.18
CA TRP A 518 3.20 12.84 8.87
C TRP A 518 2.59 14.16 8.42
N ASN A 519 3.22 14.77 7.40
CA ASN A 519 2.66 15.91 6.69
C ASN A 519 1.73 15.45 5.57
N ASP A 520 2.22 14.60 4.69
CA ASP A 520 1.54 14.17 3.47
C ASP A 520 1.16 12.69 3.52
N CYS A 521 -0.08 12.37 3.15
CA CYS A 521 -0.56 11.02 2.92
C CYS A 521 -0.71 10.78 1.41
N PHE A 522 0.11 9.90 0.91
CA PHE A 522 0.20 9.51 -0.48
C PHE A 522 -0.49 8.15 -0.67
N ILE A 523 -1.63 8.13 -1.34
CA ILE A 523 -2.47 6.94 -1.43
C ILE A 523 -2.49 6.39 -2.85
N ASN A 524 -1.95 5.19 -3.04
CA ASN A 524 -2.04 4.48 -4.32
C ASN A 524 -3.37 3.72 -4.45
N GLY A 525 -3.76 3.48 -5.72
CA GLY A 525 -4.80 2.52 -6.08
C GLY A 525 -4.31 1.07 -5.98
N TRP A 526 -5.17 0.14 -6.30
CA TRP A 526 -4.83 -1.27 -6.44
C TRP A 526 -4.24 -1.59 -7.80
N MET A 527 -3.37 -2.56 -7.79
CA MET A 527 -2.97 -3.23 -9.01
C MET A 527 -3.94 -4.39 -9.28
N LEU A 528 -4.56 -4.37 -10.47
CA LEU A 528 -5.58 -5.33 -10.90
C LEU A 528 -5.02 -6.31 -11.94
N ASP A 529 -5.66 -7.46 -12.08
CA ASP A 529 -5.34 -8.39 -13.15
C ASP A 529 -5.71 -7.82 -14.54
N PRO A 530 -5.34 -8.47 -15.66
CA PRO A 530 -5.68 -7.98 -17.00
C PRO A 530 -7.18 -7.82 -17.28
N LYS A 531 -8.04 -8.46 -16.47
CA LYS A 531 -9.50 -8.38 -16.55
C LYS A 531 -10.10 -7.32 -15.61
N GLY A 532 -9.26 -6.54 -14.93
CA GLY A 532 -9.69 -5.50 -13.99
C GLY A 532 -10.19 -6.04 -12.64
N LYS A 533 -9.78 -7.26 -12.24
CA LYS A 533 -10.16 -7.86 -10.96
C LYS A 533 -8.99 -7.80 -9.97
N LYS A 534 -9.30 -7.66 -8.66
CA LYS A 534 -8.32 -7.74 -7.58
C LYS A 534 -7.58 -9.07 -7.64
N MET A 535 -6.25 -9.03 -7.62
CA MET A 535 -5.40 -10.21 -7.58
C MET A 535 -5.43 -10.87 -6.20
N SER A 536 -5.56 -12.18 -6.18
CA SER A 536 -5.43 -12.97 -4.95
C SER A 536 -4.91 -14.38 -5.25
N LYS A 537 -4.14 -14.95 -4.30
CA LYS A 537 -3.62 -16.31 -4.41
C LYS A 537 -4.73 -17.35 -4.51
N SER A 538 -5.87 -17.11 -3.85
CA SER A 538 -7.03 -18.00 -3.87
C SER A 538 -7.73 -18.05 -5.22
N LYS A 539 -7.66 -16.97 -6.01
CA LYS A 539 -8.24 -16.89 -7.37
C LYS A 539 -7.27 -17.33 -8.47
N GLY A 540 -5.99 -17.59 -8.13
CA GLY A 540 -4.97 -18.02 -9.08
C GLY A 540 -4.61 -16.98 -10.16
N ASN A 541 -4.95 -15.71 -9.96
CA ASN A 541 -4.74 -14.61 -10.91
C ASN A 541 -3.57 -13.69 -10.52
N VAL A 542 -2.70 -14.13 -9.62
CA VAL A 542 -1.54 -13.35 -9.16
C VAL A 542 -0.45 -13.37 -10.23
N ILE A 543 0.08 -12.18 -10.54
CA ILE A 543 1.26 -11.99 -11.39
C ILE A 543 2.45 -11.73 -10.47
N GLU A 544 3.55 -12.43 -10.66
CA GLU A 544 4.78 -12.28 -9.89
C GLU A 544 5.69 -11.23 -10.55
N PRO A 545 6.09 -10.16 -9.86
CA PRO A 545 6.95 -9.12 -10.42
C PRO A 545 8.34 -9.64 -10.80
N GLN A 546 8.82 -10.71 -10.18
CA GLN A 546 10.08 -11.35 -10.51
C GLN A 546 10.09 -11.83 -11.97
N HIS A 547 9.01 -12.47 -12.41
CA HIS A 547 8.87 -12.91 -13.81
C HIS A 547 8.73 -11.72 -14.77
N VAL A 548 8.07 -10.64 -14.35
CA VAL A 548 7.95 -9.42 -15.16
C VAL A 548 9.31 -8.78 -15.36
N MET A 549 10.09 -8.62 -14.28
CA MET A 549 11.45 -8.07 -14.35
C MET A 549 12.40 -8.96 -15.17
N GLU A 550 12.23 -10.27 -15.14
CA GLU A 550 13.02 -11.21 -15.94
C GLU A 550 12.70 -11.13 -17.42
N LYS A 551 11.41 -10.94 -17.75
CA LYS A 551 10.94 -10.86 -19.15
C LYS A 551 11.23 -9.52 -19.80
N TYR A 552 11.07 -8.42 -19.05
CA TYR A 552 11.17 -7.06 -19.58
C TYR A 552 12.36 -6.29 -18.99
N SER A 553 12.37 -5.94 -17.75
CA SER A 553 13.41 -5.33 -16.91
C SER A 553 12.78 -4.67 -15.67
N ALA A 554 13.58 -4.29 -14.67
CA ALA A 554 13.10 -3.50 -13.54
C ALA A 554 12.66 -2.09 -13.98
N ASP A 555 13.43 -1.45 -14.85
CA ASP A 555 13.08 -0.12 -15.37
C ASP A 555 11.78 -0.12 -16.19
N ALA A 556 11.49 -1.17 -16.97
CA ALA A 556 10.23 -1.29 -17.71
C ALA A 556 9.04 -1.47 -16.74
N LEU A 557 9.21 -2.23 -15.65
CA LEU A 557 8.19 -2.38 -14.61
C LEU A 557 7.94 -1.08 -13.87
N ARG A 558 8.98 -0.32 -13.53
CA ARG A 558 8.88 1.00 -12.91
C ARG A 558 8.22 2.02 -13.85
N PHE A 559 8.55 2.00 -15.14
CA PHE A 559 7.92 2.83 -16.15
C PHE A 559 6.40 2.55 -16.26
N TRP A 560 6.01 1.27 -16.19
CA TRP A 560 4.60 0.89 -16.08
C TRP A 560 3.96 1.43 -14.79
N ALA A 561 4.63 1.35 -13.64
CA ALA A 561 4.12 1.87 -12.37
C ALA A 561 3.88 3.40 -12.39
N ALA A 562 4.60 4.13 -13.24
CA ALA A 562 4.40 5.56 -13.45
C ALA A 562 3.23 5.88 -14.42
N SER A 563 2.49 4.88 -14.92
CA SER A 563 1.42 5.08 -15.91
C SER A 563 0.03 5.29 -15.29
N SER A 564 -0.08 5.43 -13.95
CA SER A 564 -1.32 5.78 -13.26
C SER A 564 -1.14 7.00 -12.37
N LYS A 565 -2.27 7.67 -12.08
CA LYS A 565 -2.33 8.71 -11.05
C LYS A 565 -2.56 8.07 -9.69
N LEU A 566 -2.23 8.80 -8.63
CA LEU A 566 -2.54 8.38 -7.27
C LEU A 566 -4.05 8.14 -7.08
N GLY A 567 -4.39 7.13 -6.30
CA GLY A 567 -5.76 6.74 -6.01
C GLY A 567 -6.48 5.98 -7.12
N GLU A 568 -5.89 5.87 -8.30
CA GLU A 568 -6.47 5.14 -9.43
C GLU A 568 -5.93 3.70 -9.46
N ASP A 569 -6.85 2.75 -9.64
CA ASP A 569 -6.50 1.35 -9.85
C ASP A 569 -5.87 1.14 -11.23
N LEU A 570 -4.81 0.34 -11.29
CA LEU A 570 -4.07 0.08 -12.52
C LEU A 570 -4.22 -1.39 -12.97
N PRO A 571 -4.98 -1.69 -14.02
CA PRO A 571 -4.97 -3.02 -14.62
C PRO A 571 -3.61 -3.34 -15.24
N PHE A 572 -3.12 -4.55 -14.97
CA PHE A 572 -1.89 -5.04 -15.58
C PHE A 572 -2.06 -5.22 -17.09
N LYS A 573 -1.24 -4.55 -17.88
CA LYS A 573 -1.23 -4.64 -19.35
C LYS A 573 0.18 -4.72 -19.88
N ASP A 574 0.49 -5.74 -20.62
CA ASP A 574 1.80 -5.92 -21.28
C ASP A 574 2.17 -4.76 -22.21
N LYS A 575 1.18 -4.07 -22.79
CA LYS A 575 1.41 -2.94 -23.71
C LYS A 575 2.28 -1.84 -23.09
N GLU A 576 2.05 -1.51 -21.84
CA GLU A 576 2.82 -0.45 -21.15
C GLU A 576 4.26 -0.91 -20.81
N LEU A 577 4.44 -2.19 -20.49
CA LEU A 577 5.77 -2.77 -20.30
C LEU A 577 6.58 -2.79 -21.59
N ILE A 578 5.92 -3.14 -22.71
CA ILE A 578 6.52 -3.08 -24.05
C ILE A 578 6.87 -1.64 -24.44
N SER A 579 6.03 -0.65 -24.10
CA SER A 579 6.34 0.77 -24.29
C SER A 579 7.57 1.18 -23.50
N GLY A 580 7.66 0.78 -22.23
CA GLY A 580 8.83 1.01 -21.39
C GLY A 580 10.11 0.43 -22.00
N GLN A 581 10.06 -0.82 -22.45
CA GLN A 581 11.22 -1.47 -23.11
C GLN A 581 11.63 -0.76 -24.40
N LYS A 582 10.66 -0.29 -25.21
CA LYS A 582 10.94 0.50 -26.40
C LYS A 582 11.59 1.85 -26.05
N THR A 583 11.13 2.50 -25.01
CA THR A 583 11.68 3.76 -24.52
C THR A 583 13.11 3.61 -24.01
N ILE A 584 13.40 2.52 -23.26
CA ILE A 584 14.76 2.16 -22.83
C ILE A 584 15.69 2.00 -24.04
N ASN A 585 15.30 1.19 -25.03
CA ASN A 585 16.10 0.97 -26.21
C ASN A 585 16.31 2.25 -27.06
N LYS A 586 15.27 3.08 -27.16
CA LYS A 586 15.37 4.37 -27.87
C LYS A 586 16.27 5.35 -27.13
N LEU A 587 16.18 5.40 -25.78
CA LEU A 587 17.02 6.26 -24.96
C LEU A 587 18.50 5.86 -25.08
N TRP A 588 18.79 4.55 -25.04
CA TRP A 588 20.14 4.05 -25.27
C TRP A 588 20.72 4.48 -26.65
N ASN A 589 19.94 4.24 -27.72
CA ASN A 589 20.39 4.58 -29.08
C ASN A 589 20.53 6.08 -29.29
N ALA A 590 19.63 6.89 -28.74
CA ALA A 590 19.73 8.36 -28.81
C ALA A 590 20.93 8.88 -28.02
N SER A 591 21.20 8.29 -26.84
CA SER A 591 22.39 8.62 -26.04
C SER A 591 23.67 8.24 -26.77
N LYS A 592 23.74 7.04 -27.38
CA LYS A 592 24.89 6.61 -28.17
C LYS A 592 25.17 7.58 -29.32
N PHE A 593 24.15 7.94 -30.10
CA PHE A 593 24.27 8.92 -31.18
C PHE A 593 24.78 10.27 -30.65
N SER A 594 24.18 10.77 -29.58
CA SER A 594 24.52 12.07 -29.00
C SER A 594 25.94 12.13 -28.46
N ILE A 595 26.33 11.11 -27.66
CA ILE A 595 27.67 11.03 -27.06
C ILE A 595 28.77 10.95 -28.14
N LEU A 596 28.54 10.20 -29.20
CA LEU A 596 29.48 10.14 -30.33
C LEU A 596 29.69 11.53 -30.97
N ASN A 597 28.66 12.33 -31.08
CA ASN A 597 28.71 13.68 -31.65
C ASN A 597 29.17 14.77 -30.66
N LEU A 598 29.39 14.40 -29.39
CA LEU A 598 29.94 15.28 -28.37
C LEU A 598 31.41 15.00 -28.05
N GLU A 599 32.10 14.13 -28.82
CA GLU A 599 33.46 13.65 -28.51
C GLU A 599 34.49 14.78 -28.36
N ASN A 600 34.37 15.87 -29.15
CA ASN A 600 35.26 17.04 -29.13
C ASN A 600 34.55 18.29 -28.60
N TYR A 601 33.46 18.14 -27.84
CA TYR A 601 32.73 19.28 -27.33
C TYR A 601 33.51 19.95 -26.18
N ASN A 602 33.78 21.25 -26.29
CA ASN A 602 34.42 22.05 -25.26
C ASN A 602 33.36 22.78 -24.43
N HIS A 603 33.27 22.41 -23.13
CA HIS A 603 32.28 22.95 -22.20
C HIS A 603 32.54 24.41 -21.75
N ASP A 604 33.73 24.95 -21.98
CA ASP A 604 34.17 26.26 -21.49
C ASP A 604 34.03 27.39 -22.55
N GLU A 605 33.57 27.06 -23.75
CA GLU A 605 33.44 28.07 -24.83
C GLU A 605 32.23 28.96 -24.68
N LYS A 606 32.41 30.26 -25.10
CA LYS A 606 31.28 31.18 -25.24
C LYS A 606 30.44 30.82 -26.46
N ILE A 607 29.17 30.59 -26.25
CA ILE A 607 28.25 30.08 -27.27
C ILE A 607 27.25 31.15 -27.65
N ASN A 608 27.13 31.41 -28.96
CA ASN A 608 26.01 32.13 -29.53
C ASN A 608 25.03 31.09 -30.10
N LEU A 609 23.92 30.87 -29.42
CA LEU A 609 22.97 29.83 -29.79
C LEU A 609 22.26 30.14 -31.13
N GLU A 610 22.20 29.14 -31.98
CA GLU A 610 21.38 29.14 -33.19
C GLU A 610 19.88 29.00 -32.84
N SER A 611 19.02 29.36 -33.81
CA SER A 611 17.58 29.51 -33.54
C SER A 611 16.91 28.19 -33.11
N PHE A 612 17.23 27.07 -33.78
CA PHE A 612 16.68 25.78 -33.35
C PHE A 612 17.23 25.28 -32.00
N ASP A 613 18.43 25.70 -31.63
CA ASP A 613 18.99 25.36 -30.30
C ASP A 613 18.30 26.16 -29.19
N LYS A 614 18.03 27.46 -29.44
CA LYS A 614 17.20 28.27 -28.52
C LYS A 614 15.77 27.72 -28.39
N TRP A 615 15.15 27.36 -29.52
CA TRP A 615 13.83 26.72 -29.52
C TRP A 615 13.82 25.44 -28.69
N MET A 616 14.80 24.56 -28.91
CA MET A 616 14.93 23.30 -28.18
C MET A 616 15.11 23.51 -26.68
N LEU A 617 15.98 24.46 -26.29
CA LEU A 617 16.24 24.75 -24.87
C LEU A 617 15.07 25.45 -24.20
N SER A 618 14.32 26.31 -24.91
CA SER A 618 13.10 26.92 -24.38
C SER A 618 12.03 25.87 -24.10
N LYS A 619 11.74 24.99 -25.04
CA LYS A 619 10.79 23.88 -24.85
C LYS A 619 11.22 22.89 -23.76
N LEU A 620 12.51 22.57 -23.69
CA LEU A 620 13.08 21.74 -22.65
C LEU A 620 12.89 22.34 -21.25
N ASN A 621 13.11 23.65 -21.16
CA ASN A 621 12.97 24.37 -19.90
C ASN A 621 11.52 24.43 -19.41
N ASN A 622 10.54 24.57 -20.32
CA ASN A 622 9.12 24.41 -20.00
C ASN A 622 8.80 23.00 -19.51
N LEU A 623 9.38 21.97 -20.12
CA LEU A 623 9.25 20.58 -19.65
C LEU A 623 9.80 20.40 -18.23
N VAL A 624 10.98 20.98 -17.92
CA VAL A 624 11.57 20.93 -16.56
C VAL A 624 10.62 21.55 -15.54
N LYS A 625 10.02 22.70 -15.84
CA LYS A 625 9.01 23.36 -14.98
C LYS A 625 7.83 22.43 -14.70
N ASP A 626 7.26 21.84 -15.75
CA ASP A 626 6.10 20.96 -15.65
C ASP A 626 6.40 19.67 -14.90
N CYS A 627 7.55 19.05 -15.16
CA CYS A 627 8.00 17.84 -14.48
C CYS A 627 8.28 18.09 -12.99
N THR A 628 8.94 19.20 -12.66
CA THR A 628 9.20 19.59 -11.27
C THR A 628 7.89 19.76 -10.50
N LYS A 629 6.93 20.52 -11.08
CA LYS A 629 5.60 20.69 -10.51
C LYS A 629 4.85 19.35 -10.39
N GLY A 630 5.00 18.48 -11.38
CA GLY A 630 4.42 17.14 -11.36
C GLY A 630 4.94 16.32 -10.17
N PHE A 631 6.24 16.24 -9.96
CA PHE A 631 6.83 15.53 -8.83
C PHE A 631 6.49 16.15 -7.47
N GLU A 632 6.44 17.47 -7.36
CA GLU A 632 6.05 18.16 -6.13
C GLU A 632 4.61 17.87 -5.71
N ASN A 633 3.72 17.57 -6.68
CA ASN A 633 2.34 17.20 -6.45
C ASN A 633 2.09 15.68 -6.57
N TYR A 634 3.14 14.86 -6.63
CA TYR A 634 3.05 13.42 -6.77
C TYR A 634 2.32 12.94 -8.05
N ASP A 635 2.31 13.76 -9.11
CA ASP A 635 1.74 13.43 -10.43
C ASP A 635 2.82 12.82 -11.36
N PHE A 636 3.19 11.59 -11.10
CA PHE A 636 4.22 10.88 -11.88
C PHE A 636 3.79 10.60 -13.30
N PHE A 637 2.49 10.39 -13.51
CA PHE A 637 1.93 10.14 -14.83
C PHE A 637 2.20 11.33 -15.76
N LYS A 638 1.96 12.56 -15.28
CA LYS A 638 2.22 13.78 -16.06
C LYS A 638 3.71 13.90 -16.38
N THR A 639 4.57 13.68 -15.40
CA THR A 639 6.02 13.75 -15.59
C THR A 639 6.52 12.70 -16.59
N LYS A 640 6.11 11.43 -16.40
CA LYS A 640 6.45 10.33 -17.30
C LYS A 640 6.00 10.61 -18.72
N SER A 641 4.73 10.95 -18.92
CA SER A 641 4.16 11.15 -20.25
C SER A 641 4.71 12.40 -20.94
N GLY A 642 4.93 13.50 -20.20
CA GLY A 642 5.56 14.72 -20.72
C GLY A 642 6.98 14.47 -21.17
N THR A 643 7.81 13.82 -20.36
CA THR A 643 9.19 13.48 -20.70
C THR A 643 9.26 12.51 -21.88
N GLU A 644 8.41 11.47 -21.90
CA GLU A 644 8.35 10.49 -22.99
C GLU A 644 7.95 11.17 -24.29
N ASN A 645 6.90 11.99 -24.30
CA ASN A 645 6.44 12.70 -25.49
C ASN A 645 7.51 13.65 -26.02
N PHE A 646 8.14 14.44 -25.16
CA PHE A 646 9.22 15.34 -25.54
C PHE A 646 10.41 14.57 -26.11
N PHE A 647 10.84 13.51 -25.45
CA PHE A 647 11.94 12.67 -25.89
C PHE A 647 11.69 12.06 -27.28
N TRP A 648 10.53 11.44 -27.49
CA TRP A 648 10.22 10.81 -28.77
C TRP A 648 9.97 11.82 -29.88
N ASN A 649 9.05 12.77 -29.65
CA ASN A 649 8.49 13.61 -30.71
C ASN A 649 9.27 14.89 -30.93
N THR A 650 9.86 15.51 -29.91
CA THR A 650 10.64 16.73 -30.06
C THR A 650 12.11 16.43 -30.28
N PHE A 651 12.73 15.70 -29.34
CA PHE A 651 14.16 15.44 -29.39
C PHE A 651 14.53 14.44 -30.50
N CYS A 652 14.01 13.20 -30.45
CA CYS A 652 14.44 12.17 -31.40
C CYS A 652 13.93 12.37 -32.83
N ASN A 653 12.64 12.73 -33.00
CA ASN A 653 12.04 12.78 -34.33
C ASN A 653 12.44 14.02 -35.13
N TYR A 654 12.74 15.13 -34.44
CA TYR A 654 13.05 16.37 -35.11
C TYR A 654 14.43 16.90 -34.78
N TYR A 655 14.71 17.20 -33.52
CA TYR A 655 15.91 17.94 -33.15
C TYR A 655 17.20 17.21 -33.55
N LEU A 656 17.32 15.90 -33.26
CA LEU A 656 18.49 15.14 -33.68
C LEU A 656 18.72 15.13 -35.20
N GLU A 657 17.66 15.17 -36.01
CA GLU A 657 17.76 15.21 -37.46
C GLU A 657 18.13 16.62 -37.97
N ILE A 658 17.61 17.68 -37.34
CA ILE A 658 17.84 19.06 -37.72
C ILE A 658 19.33 19.44 -37.56
N ILE A 659 19.94 19.04 -36.43
CA ILE A 659 21.31 19.42 -36.10
C ILE A 659 22.39 18.66 -36.91
N LYS A 660 22.04 17.56 -37.58
CA LYS A 660 23.03 16.70 -38.29
C LYS A 660 23.96 17.47 -39.20
N LYS A 661 23.42 18.38 -40.03
CA LYS A 661 24.25 19.15 -40.96
C LYS A 661 25.23 20.06 -40.23
N ARG A 662 24.78 20.73 -39.17
CA ARG A 662 25.63 21.61 -38.36
C ARG A 662 26.74 20.87 -37.60
N ILE A 663 26.51 19.59 -37.27
CA ILE A 663 27.51 18.74 -36.62
C ILE A 663 28.53 18.20 -37.65
N TYR A 664 28.05 17.69 -38.79
CA TYR A 664 28.91 17.00 -39.76
C TYR A 664 29.55 17.92 -40.81
N GLU A 665 28.85 18.98 -41.20
CA GLU A 665 29.26 19.92 -42.26
C GLU A 665 28.95 21.36 -41.82
N PRO A 666 29.52 21.85 -40.70
CA PRO A 666 29.25 23.19 -40.19
C PRO A 666 29.78 24.24 -41.14
N LYS A 667 29.07 25.36 -41.30
CA LYS A 667 29.57 26.54 -42.06
C LYS A 667 30.66 27.29 -41.30
N ASN A 668 30.58 27.25 -39.97
CA ASN A 668 31.53 27.82 -39.03
C ASN A 668 31.52 27.08 -37.71
N GLU A 669 32.52 27.31 -36.86
CA GLU A 669 32.66 26.61 -35.56
C GLU A 669 31.49 26.89 -34.59
N ASN A 670 30.91 28.11 -34.61
CA ASN A 670 29.78 28.45 -33.76
C ASN A 670 28.55 27.59 -34.02
N GLU A 671 28.24 27.28 -35.32
CA GLU A 671 27.12 26.39 -35.65
C GLU A 671 27.26 25.01 -35.02
N LYS A 672 28.47 24.46 -35.01
CA LYS A 672 28.77 23.14 -34.42
C LYS A 672 28.70 23.20 -32.92
N ILE A 673 29.34 24.15 -32.28
CA ILE A 673 29.38 24.30 -30.81
C ILE A 673 27.99 24.59 -30.27
N SER A 674 27.18 25.42 -30.94
CA SER A 674 25.77 25.67 -30.56
C SER A 674 24.95 24.39 -30.56
N ALA A 675 25.05 23.59 -31.64
CA ALA A 675 24.36 22.30 -31.72
C ALA A 675 24.83 21.31 -30.63
N GLN A 676 26.14 21.24 -30.39
CA GLN A 676 26.72 20.38 -29.36
C GLN A 676 26.26 20.77 -27.93
N TYR A 677 26.24 22.06 -27.61
CA TYR A 677 25.76 22.55 -26.33
C TYR A 677 24.32 22.17 -26.07
N ALA A 678 23.43 22.45 -27.03
CA ALA A 678 22.03 22.16 -26.90
C ALA A 678 21.77 20.64 -26.88
N LEU A 679 22.56 19.85 -27.63
CA LEU A 679 22.54 18.40 -27.61
C LEU A 679 22.94 17.84 -26.24
N TYR A 680 24.05 18.31 -25.66
CA TYR A 680 24.53 17.94 -24.32
C TYR A 680 23.50 18.27 -23.25
N THR A 681 23.03 19.52 -23.22
CA THR A 681 22.08 20.01 -22.24
C THR A 681 20.76 19.27 -22.32
N SER A 682 20.26 19.00 -23.53
CA SER A 682 18.99 18.32 -23.75
C SER A 682 19.07 16.85 -23.32
N LEU A 683 20.13 16.14 -23.74
CA LEU A 683 20.28 14.73 -23.37
C LEU A 683 20.44 14.56 -21.84
N LEU A 684 21.31 15.33 -21.20
CA LEU A 684 21.52 15.27 -19.75
C LEU A 684 20.22 15.54 -19.00
N THR A 685 19.46 16.57 -19.41
CA THR A 685 18.18 16.92 -18.79
C THR A 685 17.16 15.81 -18.97
N ILE A 686 17.00 15.24 -20.17
CA ILE A 686 16.08 14.12 -20.43
C ILE A 686 16.45 12.91 -19.55
N VAL A 687 17.73 12.56 -19.47
CA VAL A 687 18.22 11.46 -18.63
C VAL A 687 17.92 11.72 -17.15
N LYS A 688 18.13 12.96 -16.66
CA LYS A 688 17.80 13.36 -15.29
C LYS A 688 16.29 13.30 -15.00
N LEU A 689 15.44 13.72 -15.95
CA LEU A 689 13.98 13.66 -15.80
C LEU A 689 13.46 12.22 -15.74
N PHE A 690 14.08 11.28 -16.45
CA PHE A 690 13.76 9.86 -16.37
C PHE A 690 14.38 9.15 -15.16
N ALA A 691 15.43 9.69 -14.55
CA ALA A 691 16.19 8.99 -13.50
C ALA A 691 15.35 8.50 -12.31
N PRO A 692 14.35 9.23 -11.79
CA PRO A 692 13.50 8.69 -10.74
C PRO A 692 12.68 7.46 -11.18
N ILE A 693 12.29 7.38 -12.46
CA ILE A 693 11.39 6.37 -13.01
C ILE A 693 12.17 5.16 -13.53
N MET A 694 13.21 5.39 -14.32
CA MET A 694 14.07 4.37 -14.94
C MET A 694 15.51 4.51 -14.44
N PRO A 695 15.78 4.15 -13.16
CA PRO A 695 17.03 4.49 -12.51
C PRO A 695 18.25 3.78 -13.08
N HIS A 696 18.10 2.55 -13.60
CA HIS A 696 19.25 1.76 -14.05
C HIS A 696 19.80 2.26 -15.40
N ILE A 697 18.95 2.37 -16.42
CA ILE A 697 19.40 2.85 -17.74
C ILE A 697 19.96 4.29 -17.67
N THR A 698 19.36 5.15 -16.82
CA THR A 698 19.82 6.53 -16.67
C THR A 698 21.13 6.61 -15.91
N GLU A 699 21.35 5.76 -14.90
CA GLU A 699 22.65 5.64 -14.23
C GLU A 699 23.73 5.14 -15.20
N GLU A 700 23.45 4.09 -16.01
CA GLU A 700 24.40 3.57 -16.98
C GLU A 700 24.84 4.65 -17.99
N ILE A 701 23.89 5.41 -18.55
CA ILE A 701 24.21 6.52 -19.46
C ILE A 701 25.03 7.59 -18.74
N TYR A 702 24.66 7.93 -17.49
CA TYR A 702 25.36 8.93 -16.71
C TYR A 702 26.80 8.53 -16.37
N GLN A 703 27.03 7.31 -15.91
CA GLN A 703 28.35 6.80 -15.57
C GLN A 703 29.30 6.76 -16.78
N ASN A 704 28.77 6.46 -17.97
CA ASN A 704 29.57 6.35 -19.18
C ASN A 704 29.96 7.69 -19.80
N TYR A 705 29.28 8.80 -19.46
CA TYR A 705 29.63 10.10 -20.09
C TYR A 705 29.52 11.29 -19.12
N PHE A 706 28.38 11.51 -18.50
CA PHE A 706 28.08 12.76 -17.78
C PHE A 706 28.79 12.91 -16.45
N LYS A 707 29.18 11.81 -15.81
CA LYS A 707 29.84 11.79 -14.50
C LYS A 707 31.10 12.65 -14.48
N GLU A 708 31.89 12.60 -15.56
CA GLU A 708 33.15 13.34 -15.68
C GLU A 708 32.92 14.86 -15.62
N PHE A 709 31.81 15.34 -16.21
CA PHE A 709 31.48 16.76 -16.29
C PHE A 709 30.67 17.24 -15.07
N GLU A 710 29.70 16.47 -14.62
CA GLU A 710 28.86 16.80 -13.46
C GLU A 710 29.58 16.63 -12.11
N LYS A 711 30.67 15.86 -12.06
CA LYS A 711 31.50 15.59 -10.87
C LYS A 711 30.70 15.08 -9.67
N LYS A 712 29.68 14.26 -9.94
CA LYS A 712 28.87 13.55 -8.94
C LYS A 712 28.96 12.05 -9.20
N ASP A 713 29.08 11.27 -8.14
CA ASP A 713 29.32 9.82 -8.26
C ASP A 713 28.13 9.06 -8.86
N SER A 714 26.92 9.59 -8.78
CA SER A 714 25.72 9.00 -9.32
C SER A 714 24.75 10.09 -9.79
N ILE A 715 23.94 9.78 -10.81
CA ILE A 715 22.86 10.65 -11.27
C ILE A 715 21.85 10.92 -10.15
N HIS A 716 21.64 9.97 -9.24
CA HIS A 716 20.67 10.05 -8.14
C HIS A 716 21.07 10.99 -7.00
N ILE A 717 22.32 11.42 -6.97
CA ILE A 717 22.85 12.44 -6.06
C ILE A 717 23.36 13.68 -6.82
N SER A 718 23.12 13.73 -8.15
CA SER A 718 23.31 14.93 -8.97
C SER A 718 22.12 15.89 -8.76
N ASN A 719 22.28 17.14 -9.23
CA ASN A 719 21.23 18.13 -9.10
C ASN A 719 20.10 17.87 -10.10
N TRP A 720 18.85 17.97 -9.63
CA TRP A 720 17.68 18.05 -10.51
C TRP A 720 17.77 19.24 -11.43
N PRO A 721 17.34 19.16 -12.70
CA PRO A 721 17.38 20.28 -13.64
C PRO A 721 16.61 21.48 -13.11
N GLU A 722 17.18 22.66 -13.26
CA GLU A 722 16.56 23.90 -12.81
C GLU A 722 15.85 24.62 -13.96
N PHE A 723 14.66 25.13 -13.66
CA PHE A 723 13.90 25.98 -14.53
C PHE A 723 14.44 27.43 -14.48
N SER A 724 14.55 28.09 -15.66
CA SER A 724 14.92 29.49 -15.76
C SER A 724 14.00 30.25 -16.73
N GLU A 725 13.30 31.25 -16.24
CA GLU A 725 12.42 32.08 -17.08
C GLU A 725 13.17 32.78 -18.23
N LYS A 726 14.46 33.04 -18.05
CA LYS A 726 15.31 33.69 -19.07
C LYS A 726 15.51 32.84 -20.31
N LEU A 727 15.27 31.53 -20.24
CA LEU A 727 15.39 30.63 -21.39
C LEU A 727 14.09 30.45 -22.16
N ILE A 728 13.00 31.06 -21.71
CA ILE A 728 11.70 30.96 -22.37
C ILE A 728 11.59 32.07 -23.43
N ASP A 729 11.28 31.67 -24.66
CA ASP A 729 10.96 32.54 -25.78
C ASP A 729 9.73 32.00 -26.52
N GLU A 730 8.55 32.44 -26.09
CA GLU A 730 7.26 31.98 -26.64
C GLU A 730 7.12 32.31 -28.14
N SER A 731 7.69 33.46 -28.59
CA SER A 731 7.66 33.87 -30.00
C SER A 731 8.48 32.92 -30.86
N LEU A 732 9.70 32.62 -30.38
CA LEU A 732 10.59 31.67 -31.04
C LEU A 732 10.05 30.24 -31.03
N GLU A 733 9.41 29.81 -29.90
CA GLU A 733 8.75 28.50 -29.82
C GLU A 733 7.64 28.39 -30.87
N LYS A 734 6.79 29.41 -31.02
CA LYS A 734 5.69 29.42 -32.00
C LYS A 734 6.21 29.32 -33.42
N GLU A 735 7.19 30.13 -33.79
CA GLU A 735 7.80 30.08 -35.12
C GLU A 735 8.47 28.75 -35.42
N GLY A 736 9.26 28.25 -34.47
CA GLY A 736 9.92 26.94 -34.58
C GLY A 736 8.92 25.78 -34.69
N ASP A 737 7.81 25.82 -33.96
CA ASP A 737 6.73 24.81 -34.07
C ASP A 737 6.04 24.84 -35.42
N GLU A 738 5.82 26.03 -36.04
CA GLU A 738 5.32 26.14 -37.40
C GLU A 738 6.32 25.55 -38.41
N ILE A 739 7.61 25.78 -38.25
CA ILE A 739 8.65 25.16 -39.08
C ILE A 739 8.69 23.64 -38.93
N ILE A 740 8.52 23.13 -37.69
CA ILE A 740 8.39 21.67 -37.43
C ILE A 740 7.19 21.07 -38.16
N GLN A 741 6.07 21.80 -38.25
CA GLN A 741 4.90 21.37 -39.04
C GLN A 741 5.25 21.27 -40.53
N ILE A 742 5.98 22.25 -41.09
CA ILE A 742 6.46 22.20 -42.49
C ILE A 742 7.35 20.98 -42.71
N ILE A 743 8.32 20.72 -41.82
CA ILE A 743 9.16 19.51 -41.90
C ILE A 743 8.31 18.24 -41.91
N SER A 744 7.27 18.20 -41.08
CA SER A 744 6.31 17.06 -41.01
C SER A 744 5.57 16.86 -42.33
N GLU A 745 5.04 17.94 -42.92
CA GLU A 745 4.35 17.88 -44.22
C GLU A 745 5.27 17.46 -45.36
N VAL A 746 6.52 17.96 -45.40
CA VAL A 746 7.53 17.50 -46.36
C VAL A 746 7.81 16.01 -46.25
N ARG A 747 7.99 15.50 -45.02
CA ARG A 747 8.23 14.06 -44.78
C ARG A 747 7.01 13.21 -45.22
N LYS A 748 5.80 13.66 -44.87
CA LYS A 748 4.55 13.03 -45.30
C LYS A 748 4.40 13.05 -46.82
N SER A 749 4.66 14.16 -47.49
CA SER A 749 4.62 14.30 -48.95
C SER A 749 5.63 13.37 -49.63
N LYS A 750 6.88 13.31 -49.14
CA LYS A 750 7.87 12.33 -49.65
C LYS A 750 7.38 10.88 -49.50
N THR A 751 6.79 10.53 -48.37
CA THR A 751 6.26 9.17 -48.13
C THR A 751 5.12 8.84 -49.08
N LEU A 752 4.15 9.77 -49.26
CA LEU A 752 3.02 9.60 -50.17
C LEU A 752 3.44 9.45 -51.63
N ASN A 753 4.46 10.15 -52.02
CA ASN A 753 5.04 10.09 -53.39
C ASN A 753 6.10 9.00 -53.52
N GLN A 754 6.26 8.11 -52.54
CA GLN A 754 7.25 7.02 -52.53
C GLN A 754 8.71 7.47 -52.77
N LYS A 755 9.03 8.66 -52.30
CA LYS A 755 10.39 9.22 -52.39
C LYS A 755 11.17 8.97 -51.11
N PRO A 756 12.45 8.67 -51.15
CA PRO A 756 13.32 8.56 -50.00
C PRO A 756 13.45 9.91 -49.30
N MET A 757 13.71 9.94 -47.98
CA MET A 757 13.86 11.20 -47.21
C MET A 757 15.01 12.06 -47.77
N LYS A 758 16.03 11.48 -48.40
CA LYS A 758 17.15 12.16 -49.04
C LYS A 758 16.82 12.74 -50.44
N PHE A 759 15.60 12.53 -50.93
CA PHE A 759 15.24 13.07 -52.27
C PHE A 759 15.23 14.59 -52.23
N GLU A 760 15.88 15.25 -53.21
CA GLU A 760 15.91 16.71 -53.34
C GLU A 760 14.56 17.26 -53.80
N ILE A 761 14.16 18.38 -53.20
CA ILE A 761 12.90 19.04 -53.49
C ILE A 761 13.13 20.55 -53.70
N THR A 762 12.19 21.22 -54.37
CA THR A 762 12.02 22.68 -54.29
C THR A 762 10.86 22.95 -53.32
N LEU A 763 11.12 23.81 -52.34
CA LEU A 763 10.14 24.11 -51.27
C LEU A 763 9.69 25.56 -51.42
N THR A 764 8.38 25.79 -51.62
CA THR A 764 7.81 27.13 -51.56
C THR A 764 7.17 27.34 -50.21
N LEU A 765 7.55 28.39 -49.51
CA LEU A 765 7.06 28.74 -48.18
C LEU A 765 6.14 29.98 -48.25
N PRO A 766 5.15 30.08 -47.31
CA PRO A 766 4.41 31.33 -47.10
C PRO A 766 5.37 32.53 -46.90
N ASN A 767 5.02 33.69 -47.47
CA ASN A 767 5.85 34.91 -47.38
C ASN A 767 6.22 35.34 -45.96
N LYS A 768 5.44 34.99 -44.98
CA LYS A 768 5.72 35.27 -43.55
C LYS A 768 7.05 34.68 -43.03
N PHE A 769 7.61 33.67 -43.72
CA PHE A 769 8.87 33.03 -43.33
C PHE A 769 10.11 33.60 -44.05
N LYS A 770 9.95 34.67 -44.83
CA LYS A 770 11.05 35.21 -45.64
C LYS A 770 12.28 35.62 -44.83
N ASP A 771 12.06 36.15 -43.65
CA ASP A 771 13.11 36.60 -42.72
C ASP A 771 13.36 35.63 -41.55
N SER A 772 12.83 34.40 -41.65
CA SER A 772 12.97 33.40 -40.63
C SER A 772 14.42 32.93 -40.45
N LYS A 773 14.86 32.91 -39.17
CA LYS A 773 16.19 32.43 -38.81
C LYS A 773 16.31 30.90 -38.81
N PHE A 774 15.23 30.18 -39.10
CA PHE A 774 15.19 28.71 -39.16
C PHE A 774 15.43 28.15 -40.58
N LEU A 775 15.55 29.02 -41.61
CA LEU A 775 15.57 28.60 -43.01
C LEU A 775 16.76 27.70 -43.40
N ASP A 776 17.94 27.97 -42.87
CA ASP A 776 19.13 27.17 -43.17
C ASP A 776 18.98 25.70 -42.67
N ASP A 777 18.52 25.54 -41.44
CA ASP A 777 18.26 24.23 -40.86
C ASP A 777 17.06 23.52 -41.54
N LEU A 778 16.00 24.29 -41.88
CA LEU A 778 14.85 23.76 -42.61
C LEU A 778 15.30 23.23 -43.99
N LYS A 779 16.08 24.02 -44.73
CA LYS A 779 16.64 23.63 -46.03
C LYS A 779 17.44 22.34 -45.92
N ALA A 780 18.27 22.25 -44.91
CA ALA A 780 19.11 21.08 -44.65
C ALA A 780 18.29 19.81 -44.33
N VAL A 781 17.40 19.88 -43.34
CA VAL A 781 16.65 18.70 -42.83
C VAL A 781 15.63 18.21 -43.86
N THR A 782 15.12 19.12 -44.72
CA THR A 782 14.18 18.74 -45.80
C THR A 782 14.87 18.30 -47.07
N ASN A 783 16.20 18.47 -47.18
CA ASN A 783 16.99 18.27 -48.38
C ASN A 783 16.42 19.10 -49.56
N SER A 784 16.14 20.39 -49.27
CA SER A 784 15.64 21.30 -50.30
C SER A 784 16.79 21.90 -51.07
N LYS A 785 16.78 21.78 -52.42
CA LYS A 785 17.72 22.42 -53.30
C LYS A 785 17.56 23.94 -53.26
N GLU A 786 16.30 24.38 -53.25
CA GLU A 786 15.90 25.78 -53.24
C GLU A 786 14.70 26.02 -52.33
N ILE A 787 14.65 27.17 -51.64
CA ILE A 787 13.49 27.69 -50.95
C ILE A 787 12.97 28.93 -51.66
N LYS A 788 11.74 28.90 -52.14
CA LYS A 788 10.99 30.00 -52.72
C LYS A 788 9.94 30.53 -51.75
N PHE A 789 9.44 31.72 -51.97
CA PHE A 789 8.39 32.33 -51.16
C PHE A 789 7.16 32.63 -52.00
N GLY A 790 5.98 32.36 -51.50
CA GLY A 790 4.68 32.51 -52.14
C GLY A 790 3.56 32.67 -51.14
N ASN A 791 2.33 32.38 -51.57
CA ASN A 791 1.17 32.53 -50.72
C ASN A 791 0.93 31.29 -49.84
N GLU A 792 1.30 30.12 -50.32
CA GLU A 792 1.00 28.82 -49.66
C GLU A 792 2.23 27.88 -49.70
N LEU A 793 2.21 26.85 -48.84
CA LEU A 793 3.20 25.79 -48.86
C LEU A 793 3.05 24.92 -50.11
N ASN A 794 4.10 24.79 -50.91
CA ASN A 794 4.15 23.86 -52.04
C ASN A 794 5.47 23.07 -52.05
N ILE A 795 5.40 21.81 -52.43
CA ILE A 795 6.51 20.84 -52.43
C ILE A 795 6.59 20.23 -53.82
N GLU A 796 7.67 20.60 -54.54
CA GLU A 796 7.96 20.10 -55.88
C GLU A 796 9.09 19.07 -55.84
N PHE A 797 8.84 17.89 -56.48
CA PHE A 797 9.76 16.78 -56.53
C PHE A 797 10.63 16.76 -57.74
#